data_d9a65ef7f618885b6a4b95b2a105a89f
#
_entry.id   d9a65ef7f618885b6a4b95b2a105a89f
#
_cell.length_a   1.000
_cell.length_b   1.000
_cell.length_c   1.000
_cell.angle_alpha   90.00
_cell.angle_beta   90.00
_cell.angle_gamma   90.00
#
_symmetry.space_group_name_H-M   'P 1'
#
loop_
_entity.id
_entity.type
_entity.pdbx_description
1 polymer ?
#
loop_
_entity_poly.entity_id
_entity_poly.type
_entity_poly.pdbx_seq_one_letter_code
_entity_poly.pdbx_strand_id
1 'polypeptide(L)'
;MYKRQLIAQGVPAERILGLTFTRKAASELLSRVSAAVLADGGDERFANRAFLKPEVSTYDAFFQTIVRQYGLLVGFDQNTQPLSQAGAIQLATTVVGRHMDILFEQDLGAFKTVVNGVLGLSHAIGNAMIGGSTTTMDEAIGRVRAWDQAFLAQLDIAIGDTPVPDEAPKAKVPTKNKKDTEETFAAKQEEYRAQLRDICVYKCAQLRDVTRRRETLLTLVEEYEQEKRVQNMAEFSDFTIAAYQLVARFPSIGERYRRRYTHVLLDEYQDTSTTQAMLLATLFHPQSADADADRSSSRWREAARSAGGWSKDGVGLSRSAVNAVGDPFQSIYAWRGASPGAFRMFQKDFGMPADAKPYPLSVTRRNTCIVLRAANNLTEPLRIPPRRAGSSLMREVDVANLSVMDNAAEGTIGVLGFATFGQEADAVARFAKQAIARYRKDDAATAASDTPHVAVLFRGKTHMAQFAQELERAGLTTLVVGYSALLERPEVQDLIALLHAAADHTDSASLMRLLATPRFGLGSESLTRLAGMAEDLDSQCRYRALVESGIIGSGSDGARADDGHDEAIASTSIDSGLVSEADGGSDIATFADPQVKAIVKQYRDRVPHAVFLIDMMMRDDLPSLLSRRGGFDETTSRRIIQAGEVLQRVHAVTNHPLKEVIDAAVRALNLDIDTIVAQAVKNPSQPVNPTQARSPLQSVAALVDTYTQEIVEGVNPTLRGFMSWVDSLGQIEEDTAAVPDTPADVVLMTIHQAKGLEWDAVAVVSMQSGVFPSNQGGLHVELDAEHPLSLIHI
;
A
#
# COMPACT_ATOMS: atom_id res chain seq x y z
N MET A 1 32.37 7.21 2.90
CA MET A 1 33.77 6.86 3.16
C MET A 1 34.37 6.10 1.97
N TYR A 2 33.86 4.97 1.55
CA TYR A 2 34.43 4.13 0.50
C TYR A 2 34.49 4.80 -0.90
N LYS A 3 33.46 5.54 -1.33
CA LYS A 3 33.47 6.29 -2.60
C LYS A 3 34.60 7.34 -2.65
N ARG A 4 34.81 8.07 -1.55
CA ARG A 4 35.91 9.03 -1.41
C ARG A 4 37.25 8.33 -1.56
N GLN A 5 37.38 7.15 -0.95
CA GLN A 5 38.61 6.35 -1.03
C GLN A 5 38.88 5.85 -2.44
N LEU A 6 37.85 5.40 -3.21
CA LEU A 6 38.00 5.01 -4.60
C LEU A 6 38.43 6.17 -5.50
N ILE A 7 37.85 7.35 -5.30
CA ILE A 7 38.23 8.56 -6.05
C ILE A 7 39.66 8.96 -5.70
N ALA A 8 40.05 8.93 -4.42
CA ALA A 8 41.42 9.18 -3.97
C ALA A 8 42.44 8.17 -4.55
N GLN A 9 41.99 6.93 -4.84
CA GLN A 9 42.79 5.91 -5.53
C GLN A 9 42.84 6.07 -7.05
N GLY A 10 42.20 7.13 -7.59
CA GLY A 10 42.23 7.44 -9.02
C GLY A 10 41.12 6.80 -9.86
N VAL A 11 40.11 6.18 -9.22
CA VAL A 11 38.94 5.68 -9.97
C VAL A 11 38.13 6.88 -10.46
N PRO A 12 37.83 6.99 -11.77
CA PRO A 12 37.01 8.06 -12.30
C PRO A 12 35.63 8.05 -11.70
N ALA A 13 35.11 9.21 -11.24
CA ALA A 13 33.86 9.31 -10.54
C ALA A 13 32.66 8.77 -11.34
N GLU A 14 32.66 8.97 -12.66
CA GLU A 14 31.65 8.49 -13.61
C GLU A 14 31.61 6.96 -13.75
N ARG A 15 32.62 6.26 -13.26
CA ARG A 15 32.68 4.79 -13.23
C ARG A 15 32.21 4.17 -11.93
N ILE A 16 31.71 5.01 -11.01
CA ILE A 16 31.18 4.58 -9.72
C ILE A 16 29.67 4.73 -9.73
N LEU A 17 28.97 3.63 -9.58
CA LEU A 17 27.52 3.58 -9.38
C LEU A 17 27.21 3.37 -7.88
N GLY A 18 26.28 4.15 -7.34
CA GLY A 18 25.75 3.94 -6.00
C GLY A 18 24.24 3.72 -6.07
N LEU A 19 23.78 2.61 -5.56
CA LEU A 19 22.36 2.30 -5.45
C LEU A 19 21.93 2.29 -4.00
N THR A 20 20.79 2.92 -3.69
CA THR A 20 20.20 2.97 -2.36
C THR A 20 18.69 2.80 -2.44
N PHE A 21 18.03 2.59 -1.31
CA PHE A 21 16.60 2.26 -1.31
C PHE A 21 15.69 3.49 -1.42
N THR A 22 16.10 4.63 -0.84
CA THR A 22 15.24 5.82 -0.80
C THR A 22 15.82 6.99 -1.59
N ARG A 23 14.93 7.83 -2.17
CA ARG A 23 15.33 9.06 -2.89
C ARG A 23 16.10 10.02 -2.00
N LYS A 24 15.70 10.15 -0.71
CA LYS A 24 16.39 11.00 0.26
C LYS A 24 17.81 10.51 0.49
N ALA A 25 18.02 9.22 0.74
CA ALA A 25 19.36 8.63 0.88
C ALA A 25 20.21 8.82 -0.38
N ALA A 26 19.63 8.69 -1.57
CA ALA A 26 20.32 8.95 -2.83
C ALA A 26 20.78 10.42 -2.94
N SER A 27 19.91 11.36 -2.63
CA SER A 27 20.23 12.81 -2.64
C SER A 27 21.30 13.18 -1.61
N GLU A 28 21.18 12.70 -0.37
CA GLU A 28 22.18 12.93 0.68
C GLU A 28 23.52 12.31 0.32
N LEU A 29 23.53 11.09 -0.21
CA LEU A 29 24.74 10.41 -0.62
C LEU A 29 25.43 11.17 -1.76
N LEU A 30 24.66 11.66 -2.74
CA LEU A 30 25.17 12.49 -3.84
C LEU A 30 25.76 13.81 -3.32
N SER A 31 25.04 14.48 -2.41
CA SER A 31 25.49 15.73 -1.79
C SER A 31 26.80 15.54 -1.02
N ARG A 32 26.88 14.52 -0.16
CA ARG A 32 28.08 14.20 0.63
C ARG A 32 29.28 13.82 -0.26
N VAL A 33 29.05 13.11 -1.34
CA VAL A 33 30.12 12.75 -2.30
C VAL A 33 30.56 13.99 -3.08
N SER A 34 29.63 14.82 -3.54
CA SER A 34 29.95 16.07 -4.26
C SER A 34 30.74 17.04 -3.37
N ALA A 35 30.32 17.22 -2.11
CA ALA A 35 31.05 18.05 -1.15
C ALA A 35 32.47 17.50 -0.88
N ALA A 36 32.63 16.19 -0.76
CA ALA A 36 33.94 15.57 -0.56
C ALA A 36 34.88 15.72 -1.77
N VAL A 37 34.33 15.61 -2.99
CA VAL A 37 35.10 15.83 -4.24
C VAL A 37 35.54 17.29 -4.35
N LEU A 38 34.68 18.22 -3.95
CA LEU A 38 35.01 19.67 -3.95
C LEU A 38 36.04 20.03 -2.87
N ALA A 39 35.98 19.40 -1.70
CA ALA A 39 36.92 19.65 -0.60
C ALA A 39 38.35 19.14 -0.90
N ASP A 40 38.48 18.07 -1.69
CA ASP A 40 39.78 17.52 -2.13
C ASP A 40 40.31 18.24 -3.39
N GLY A 41 39.62 19.26 -3.92
CA GLY A 41 39.93 19.98 -5.15
C GLY A 41 41.16 20.93 -5.15
N GLY A 42 42.04 20.81 -4.15
CA GLY A 42 43.35 21.48 -4.13
C GLY A 42 44.42 20.86 -5.06
N ASP A 43 44.12 19.70 -5.66
CA ASP A 43 45.03 19.02 -6.60
C ASP A 43 44.60 19.35 -8.04
N GLU A 44 45.50 19.98 -8.83
CA GLU A 44 45.26 20.38 -10.23
C GLU A 44 44.80 19.21 -11.14
N ARG A 45 45.03 17.97 -10.72
CA ARG A 45 44.53 16.76 -11.38
C ARG A 45 43.02 16.63 -11.37
N PHE A 46 42.29 17.29 -10.44
CA PHE A 46 40.83 17.24 -10.31
C PHE A 46 40.14 18.49 -10.84
N ALA A 47 40.85 19.62 -11.02
CA ALA A 47 40.27 20.88 -11.48
C ALA A 47 39.53 20.76 -12.83
N ASN A 48 40.03 19.94 -13.75
CA ASN A 48 39.40 19.68 -15.05
C ASN A 48 38.33 18.58 -15.05
N ARG A 49 38.10 17.88 -13.90
CA ARG A 49 37.13 16.79 -13.76
C ARG A 49 35.92 17.14 -12.90
N ALA A 50 35.79 18.40 -12.49
CA ALA A 50 34.74 18.90 -11.61
C ALA A 50 33.29 18.68 -12.16
N PHE A 51 33.14 18.37 -13.44
CA PHE A 51 31.85 18.11 -14.09
C PHE A 51 31.40 16.65 -14.05
N LEU A 52 32.29 15.72 -13.72
CA LEU A 52 31.99 14.29 -13.72
C LEU A 52 31.67 13.84 -12.31
N LYS A 53 30.39 13.59 -12.04
CA LYS A 53 29.86 13.13 -10.75
C LYS A 53 29.61 11.62 -10.78
N PRO A 54 29.78 10.91 -9.65
CA PRO A 54 29.33 9.53 -9.55
C PRO A 54 27.79 9.47 -9.71
N GLU A 55 27.32 8.43 -10.37
CA GLU A 55 25.89 8.21 -10.48
C GLU A 55 25.36 7.61 -9.17
N VAL A 56 24.32 8.22 -8.62
CA VAL A 56 23.64 7.76 -7.42
C VAL A 56 22.15 7.82 -7.67
N SER A 57 21.48 6.69 -7.53
CA SER A 57 20.03 6.58 -7.72
C SER A 57 19.41 5.55 -6.78
N THR A 58 18.10 5.46 -6.77
CA THR A 58 17.44 4.31 -6.15
C THR A 58 17.54 3.09 -7.06
N TYR A 59 17.40 1.89 -6.48
CA TYR A 59 17.37 0.64 -7.24
C TYR A 59 16.34 0.70 -8.36
N ASP A 60 15.11 1.06 -8.05
CA ASP A 60 14.01 1.09 -9.01
C ASP A 60 14.23 2.12 -10.12
N ALA A 61 14.72 3.32 -9.79
CA ALA A 61 15.03 4.34 -10.80
C ALA A 61 16.13 3.87 -11.76
N PHE A 62 17.13 3.15 -11.25
CA PHE A 62 18.17 2.58 -12.07
C PHE A 62 17.63 1.49 -12.99
N PHE A 63 16.78 0.59 -12.50
CA PHE A 63 16.16 -0.47 -13.31
C PHE A 63 15.23 0.12 -14.37
N GLN A 64 14.43 1.12 -14.04
CA GLN A 64 13.63 1.86 -15.01
C GLN A 64 14.47 2.47 -16.13
N THR A 65 15.68 2.98 -15.82
CA THR A 65 16.58 3.51 -16.85
C THR A 65 16.96 2.44 -17.85
N ILE A 66 17.19 1.20 -17.42
CA ILE A 66 17.47 0.06 -18.31
C ILE A 66 16.26 -0.22 -19.21
N VAL A 67 15.06 -0.28 -18.63
CA VAL A 67 13.83 -0.58 -19.38
C VAL A 67 13.50 0.55 -20.36
N ARG A 68 13.60 1.81 -19.96
CA ARG A 68 13.37 2.95 -20.87
C ARG A 68 14.31 2.92 -22.08
N GLN A 69 15.52 2.40 -21.92
CA GLN A 69 16.51 2.35 -22.99
C GLN A 69 16.32 1.14 -23.91
N TYR A 70 15.91 -0.01 -23.38
CA TYR A 70 15.90 -1.28 -24.08
C TYR A 70 14.56 -2.02 -24.02
N GLY A 71 13.55 -1.50 -23.33
CA GLY A 71 12.30 -2.20 -23.00
C GLY A 71 11.53 -2.73 -24.21
N LEU A 72 11.60 -2.06 -25.36
CA LEU A 72 10.99 -2.55 -26.60
C LEU A 72 11.44 -3.98 -26.98
N LEU A 73 12.64 -4.40 -26.56
CA LEU A 73 13.13 -5.77 -26.82
C LEU A 73 12.38 -6.85 -26.01
N VAL A 74 11.64 -6.45 -24.97
CA VAL A 74 10.86 -7.34 -24.10
C VAL A 74 9.39 -6.92 -24.00
N GLY A 75 8.92 -6.07 -24.94
CA GLY A 75 7.51 -5.69 -25.03
C GLY A 75 7.08 -4.48 -24.18
N PHE A 76 8.04 -3.75 -23.57
CA PHE A 76 7.73 -2.50 -22.85
C PHE A 76 7.80 -1.31 -23.81
N ASP A 77 6.76 -0.49 -23.83
CA ASP A 77 6.72 0.77 -24.55
C ASP A 77 7.57 1.83 -23.81
N GLN A 78 8.09 2.79 -24.53
CA GLN A 78 8.78 3.94 -23.95
C GLN A 78 7.85 4.84 -23.13
N ASN A 79 6.56 4.80 -23.44
CA ASN A 79 5.49 5.56 -22.78
C ASN A 79 4.78 4.75 -21.68
N THR A 80 5.26 3.55 -21.33
CA THR A 80 4.67 2.77 -20.24
C THR A 80 4.65 3.58 -18.96
N GLN A 81 3.45 3.80 -18.44
CA GLN A 81 3.23 4.62 -17.24
C GLN A 81 3.49 3.82 -15.97
N PRO A 82 4.18 4.39 -15.00
CA PRO A 82 4.31 3.75 -13.70
C PRO A 82 2.96 3.73 -12.99
N LEU A 83 2.55 2.55 -12.53
CA LEU A 83 1.33 2.34 -11.75
C LEU A 83 1.64 2.51 -10.27
N SER A 84 0.94 3.43 -9.62
CA SER A 84 1.04 3.59 -8.17
C SER A 84 0.30 2.49 -7.43
N GLN A 85 0.51 2.41 -6.13
CA GLN A 85 -0.22 1.48 -5.28
C GLN A 85 -1.74 1.74 -5.29
N ALA A 86 -2.16 2.99 -5.36
CA ALA A 86 -3.58 3.34 -5.48
C ALA A 86 -4.17 2.91 -6.82
N GLY A 87 -3.45 3.18 -7.91
CA GLY A 87 -3.83 2.72 -9.24
C GLY A 87 -3.88 1.19 -9.34
N ALA A 88 -2.94 0.49 -8.72
CA ALA A 88 -2.92 -0.97 -8.65
C ALA A 88 -4.17 -1.52 -7.92
N ILE A 89 -4.55 -0.93 -6.78
CA ILE A 89 -5.78 -1.29 -6.06
C ILE A 89 -7.02 -1.04 -6.94
N GLN A 90 -7.08 0.09 -7.63
CA GLN A 90 -8.20 0.41 -8.51
C GLN A 90 -8.30 -0.56 -9.69
N LEU A 91 -7.19 -0.89 -10.32
CA LEU A 91 -7.14 -1.85 -11.41
C LEU A 91 -7.55 -3.25 -10.96
N ALA A 92 -6.99 -3.73 -9.85
CA ALA A 92 -7.36 -5.02 -9.26
C ALA A 92 -8.83 -5.05 -8.85
N THR A 93 -9.37 -3.94 -8.30
CA THR A 93 -10.80 -3.79 -7.99
C THR A 93 -11.67 -3.95 -9.24
N THR A 94 -11.25 -3.39 -10.36
CA THR A 94 -11.95 -3.52 -11.64
C THR A 94 -11.92 -4.95 -12.16
N VAL A 95 -10.76 -5.62 -12.10
CA VAL A 95 -10.61 -7.03 -12.51
C VAL A 95 -11.47 -7.94 -11.65
N VAL A 96 -11.35 -7.85 -10.33
CA VAL A 96 -12.14 -8.67 -9.39
C VAL A 96 -13.65 -8.40 -9.55
N GLY A 97 -14.05 -7.15 -9.80
CA GLY A 97 -15.44 -6.76 -10.00
C GLY A 97 -16.10 -7.37 -11.24
N ARG A 98 -15.32 -7.74 -12.26
CA ARG A 98 -15.81 -8.46 -13.45
C ARG A 98 -16.13 -9.93 -13.18
N HIS A 99 -15.65 -10.48 -12.07
CA HIS A 99 -15.75 -11.90 -11.69
C HIS A 99 -16.52 -12.12 -10.38
N MET A 100 -17.54 -11.29 -10.13
CA MET A 100 -18.36 -11.40 -8.91
C MET A 100 -19.09 -12.75 -8.80
N ASP A 101 -19.45 -13.37 -9.90
CA ASP A 101 -20.04 -14.71 -9.99
C ASP A 101 -19.10 -15.75 -9.36
N ILE A 102 -17.84 -15.76 -9.74
CA ILE A 102 -16.83 -16.68 -9.20
C ILE A 102 -16.62 -16.46 -7.70
N LEU A 103 -16.63 -15.20 -7.25
CA LEU A 103 -16.47 -14.86 -5.83
C LEU A 103 -17.62 -15.44 -4.98
N PHE A 104 -18.85 -15.38 -5.49
CA PHE A 104 -20.02 -15.91 -4.78
C PHE A 104 -20.04 -17.44 -4.77
N GLU A 105 -19.64 -18.09 -5.87
CA GLU A 105 -19.66 -19.56 -5.97
C GLU A 105 -18.61 -20.23 -5.08
N GLN A 106 -17.43 -19.60 -4.90
CA GLN A 106 -16.28 -20.22 -4.23
C GLN A 106 -16.01 -19.73 -2.81
N ASP A 107 -16.85 -18.83 -2.28
CA ASP A 107 -16.68 -18.25 -0.92
C ASP A 107 -15.23 -17.79 -0.66
N LEU A 108 -14.72 -16.93 -1.52
CA LEU A 108 -13.37 -16.37 -1.40
C LEU A 108 -13.25 -15.32 -0.30
N GLY A 109 -14.35 -15.01 0.40
CA GLY A 109 -14.41 -14.02 1.46
C GLY A 109 -14.82 -12.63 0.97
N ALA A 110 -14.55 -11.62 1.79
CA ALA A 110 -14.93 -10.24 1.48
C ALA A 110 -14.21 -9.72 0.23
N PHE A 111 -14.91 -8.99 -0.62
CA PHE A 111 -14.40 -8.40 -1.87
C PHE A 111 -13.02 -7.74 -1.70
N LYS A 112 -12.88 -6.89 -0.68
CA LYS A 112 -11.59 -6.25 -0.35
C LYS A 112 -10.47 -7.25 -0.05
N THR A 113 -10.79 -8.36 0.60
CA THR A 113 -9.80 -9.41 0.91
C THR A 113 -9.31 -10.08 -0.37
N VAL A 114 -10.20 -10.30 -1.34
CA VAL A 114 -9.84 -10.87 -2.65
C VAL A 114 -8.96 -9.90 -3.44
N VAL A 115 -9.32 -8.61 -3.50
CA VAL A 115 -8.49 -7.58 -4.14
C VAL A 115 -7.08 -7.55 -3.56
N ASN A 116 -6.97 -7.51 -2.24
CA ASN A 116 -5.67 -7.56 -1.56
C ASN A 116 -4.92 -8.88 -1.80
N GLY A 117 -5.65 -9.99 -1.90
CA GLY A 117 -5.10 -11.31 -2.23
C GLY A 117 -4.49 -11.36 -3.63
N VAL A 118 -5.16 -10.79 -4.62
CA VAL A 118 -4.66 -10.67 -6.01
C VAL A 118 -3.37 -9.86 -6.04
N LEU A 119 -3.38 -8.66 -5.46
CA LEU A 119 -2.20 -7.80 -5.40
C LEU A 119 -1.04 -8.44 -4.63
N GLY A 120 -1.32 -9.00 -3.45
CA GLY A 120 -0.31 -9.66 -2.63
C GLY A 120 0.32 -10.85 -3.33
N LEU A 121 -0.47 -11.64 -4.05
CA LEU A 121 0.02 -12.81 -4.78
C LEU A 121 0.82 -12.40 -6.03
N SER A 122 0.35 -11.41 -6.80
CA SER A 122 1.10 -10.83 -7.91
C SER A 122 2.46 -10.30 -7.46
N HIS A 123 2.50 -9.50 -6.39
CA HIS A 123 3.74 -8.96 -5.84
C HIS A 123 4.69 -10.06 -5.33
N ALA A 124 4.17 -11.08 -4.64
CA ALA A 124 4.98 -12.17 -4.13
C ALA A 124 5.64 -12.96 -5.28
N ILE A 125 4.88 -13.26 -6.33
CA ILE A 125 5.38 -13.95 -7.52
C ILE A 125 6.45 -13.11 -8.23
N GLY A 126 6.16 -11.83 -8.49
CA GLY A 126 7.06 -10.91 -9.18
C GLY A 126 8.37 -10.67 -8.42
N ASN A 127 8.30 -10.51 -7.09
CA ASN A 127 9.48 -10.29 -6.26
C ASN A 127 10.37 -11.52 -6.09
N ALA A 128 9.80 -12.72 -6.16
CA ALA A 128 10.54 -13.98 -6.02
C ALA A 128 11.05 -14.53 -7.35
N MET A 129 10.38 -14.23 -8.49
CA MET A 129 10.63 -14.85 -9.81
C MET A 129 11.00 -16.32 -9.74
N ILE A 130 10.21 -16.98 -9.03
CA ILE A 130 10.23 -18.37 -8.56
C ILE A 130 11.22 -19.27 -9.28
N GLY A 131 12.30 -19.58 -8.58
CA GLY A 131 13.24 -20.63 -8.97
C GLY A 131 14.37 -20.24 -9.91
N GLY A 132 14.61 -18.95 -10.14
CA GLY A 132 15.76 -18.45 -10.94
C GLY A 132 15.80 -18.94 -12.39
N SER A 133 14.84 -19.76 -12.82
CA SER A 133 14.72 -20.29 -14.17
C SER A 133 13.58 -19.65 -14.97
N THR A 134 12.71 -18.89 -14.31
CA THR A 134 11.61 -18.15 -14.95
C THR A 134 12.06 -16.74 -15.26
N THR A 135 11.67 -16.24 -16.41
CA THR A 135 12.02 -14.89 -16.87
C THR A 135 10.78 -14.03 -17.14
N THR A 136 9.59 -14.62 -17.08
CA THR A 136 8.32 -13.94 -17.30
C THR A 136 7.36 -14.22 -16.15
N MET A 137 6.43 -13.30 -15.92
CA MET A 137 5.38 -13.46 -14.92
C MET A 137 4.51 -14.68 -15.22
N ASP A 138 4.16 -14.89 -16.50
CA ASP A 138 3.33 -16.01 -16.93
C ASP A 138 4.02 -17.38 -16.66
N GLU A 139 5.34 -17.46 -16.90
CA GLU A 139 6.12 -18.67 -16.54
C GLU A 139 6.14 -18.89 -15.03
N ALA A 140 6.27 -17.82 -14.24
CA ALA A 140 6.29 -17.90 -12.78
C ALA A 140 4.92 -18.35 -12.23
N ILE A 141 3.82 -17.82 -12.73
CA ILE A 141 2.46 -18.25 -12.38
C ILE A 141 2.24 -19.73 -12.74
N GLY A 142 2.63 -20.13 -13.96
CA GLY A 142 2.55 -21.53 -14.38
C GLY A 142 3.32 -22.48 -13.46
N ARG A 143 4.43 -22.03 -12.91
CA ARG A 143 5.21 -22.81 -11.94
C ARG A 143 4.53 -22.93 -10.58
N VAL A 144 3.90 -21.85 -10.09
CA VAL A 144 3.08 -21.90 -8.86
C VAL A 144 1.95 -22.92 -9.03
N ARG A 145 1.25 -22.90 -10.17
CA ARG A 145 0.21 -23.90 -10.48
C ARG A 145 0.73 -25.33 -10.45
N ALA A 146 1.89 -25.56 -11.05
CA ALA A 146 2.50 -26.90 -11.04
C ALA A 146 2.84 -27.37 -9.61
N TRP A 147 3.30 -26.45 -8.75
CA TRP A 147 3.54 -26.77 -7.34
C TRP A 147 2.25 -27.03 -6.58
N ASP A 148 1.20 -26.22 -6.81
CA ASP A 148 -0.10 -26.43 -6.18
C ASP A 148 -0.70 -27.78 -6.56
N GLN A 149 -0.60 -28.20 -7.82
CA GLN A 149 -1.05 -29.51 -8.28
C GLN A 149 -0.27 -30.64 -7.59
N ALA A 150 1.05 -30.53 -7.51
CA ALA A 150 1.87 -31.52 -6.82
C ALA A 150 1.55 -31.56 -5.31
N PHE A 151 1.31 -30.43 -4.69
CA PHE A 151 0.96 -30.33 -3.28
C PHE A 151 -0.44 -30.90 -2.99
N LEU A 152 -1.43 -30.58 -3.83
CA LEU A 152 -2.77 -31.16 -3.72
C LEU A 152 -2.74 -32.68 -3.80
N ALA A 153 -1.96 -33.26 -4.74
CA ALA A 153 -1.79 -34.70 -4.84
C ALA A 153 -1.21 -35.31 -3.55
N GLN A 154 -0.24 -34.64 -2.93
CA GLN A 154 0.34 -35.07 -1.65
C GLN A 154 -0.67 -34.99 -0.49
N LEU A 155 -1.47 -33.93 -0.44
CA LEU A 155 -2.52 -33.77 0.57
C LEU A 155 -3.61 -34.81 0.42
N ASP A 156 -4.02 -35.14 -0.80
CA ASP A 156 -5.00 -36.19 -1.05
C ASP A 156 -4.47 -37.57 -0.63
N ILE A 157 -3.20 -37.86 -0.85
CA ILE A 157 -2.54 -39.09 -0.33
C ILE A 157 -2.52 -39.06 1.21
N ALA A 158 -2.21 -37.92 1.84
CA ALA A 158 -2.14 -37.83 3.29
C ALA A 158 -3.53 -37.97 3.97
N ILE A 159 -4.60 -37.50 3.32
CA ILE A 159 -5.98 -37.65 3.79
C ILE A 159 -6.45 -39.09 3.57
N GLY A 160 -6.14 -39.71 2.41
CA GLY A 160 -6.57 -41.04 2.01
C GLY A 160 -8.10 -41.20 2.11
N ASP A 161 -8.53 -42.38 2.53
CA ASP A 161 -9.94 -42.72 2.74
C ASP A 161 -10.47 -42.29 4.12
N THR A 162 -9.68 -41.55 4.92
CA THR A 162 -10.07 -41.15 6.27
C THR A 162 -11.10 -40.02 6.20
N PRO A 163 -12.26 -40.15 6.84
CA PRO A 163 -13.26 -39.07 6.86
C PRO A 163 -12.70 -37.83 7.55
N VAL A 164 -12.92 -36.70 6.91
CA VAL A 164 -12.46 -35.38 7.46
C VAL A 164 -13.41 -35.01 8.59
N PRO A 165 -12.91 -34.71 9.80
CA PRO A 165 -13.73 -34.21 10.90
C PRO A 165 -14.39 -32.87 10.57
N ASP A 166 -15.67 -32.68 10.94
CA ASP A 166 -16.41 -31.43 10.73
C ASP A 166 -15.89 -30.28 11.62
N GLU A 167 -15.41 -30.61 12.83
CA GLU A 167 -14.85 -29.63 13.76
C GLU A 167 -13.37 -29.90 14.03
N ALA A 168 -12.64 -28.87 14.44
CA ALA A 168 -11.23 -28.98 14.78
C ALA A 168 -10.98 -29.97 15.93
N PRO A 169 -10.41 -31.17 15.67
CA PRO A 169 -10.21 -32.17 16.70
C PRO A 169 -9.13 -31.72 17.70
N LYS A 170 -9.27 -32.19 18.95
CA LYS A 170 -8.35 -31.89 20.04
C LYS A 170 -7.69 -33.17 20.51
N ALA A 171 -6.38 -33.16 20.68
CA ALA A 171 -5.65 -34.28 21.26
C ALA A 171 -5.20 -33.94 22.70
N LYS A 172 -5.40 -34.86 23.61
CA LYS A 172 -4.94 -34.73 24.99
C LYS A 172 -3.81 -35.69 25.25
N VAL A 173 -2.64 -35.17 25.60
CA VAL A 173 -1.48 -35.97 25.92
C VAL A 173 -1.79 -36.94 27.06
N PRO A 174 -1.61 -38.29 26.89
CA PRO A 174 -1.95 -39.27 27.90
C PRO A 174 -1.00 -39.13 29.08
N THR A 175 -1.58 -39.04 30.26
CA THR A 175 -0.83 -39.07 31.54
C THR A 175 -1.05 -40.42 32.21
N LYS A 176 0.04 -41.10 32.62
CA LYS A 176 -0.05 -42.35 33.34
C LYS A 176 -0.43 -42.08 34.80
N ASN A 177 -1.62 -42.49 35.19
CA ASN A 177 -2.11 -42.35 36.55
C ASN A 177 -1.66 -43.56 37.41
N LYS A 178 -1.64 -43.38 38.74
CA LYS A 178 -1.22 -44.50 39.64
C LYS A 178 -2.10 -45.76 39.59
N LYS A 179 -3.29 -45.69 38.97
CA LYS A 179 -4.22 -46.82 38.79
C LYS A 179 -4.15 -47.45 37.39
N ASP A 180 -3.36 -46.90 36.47
CA ASP A 180 -3.28 -47.41 35.11
C ASP A 180 -2.37 -48.63 35.07
N THR A 181 -2.91 -49.72 34.52
CA THR A 181 -2.09 -50.86 34.09
C THR A 181 -1.34 -50.50 32.81
N GLU A 182 -0.34 -51.30 32.43
CA GLU A 182 0.35 -51.06 31.16
C GLU A 182 -0.56 -51.16 29.94
N GLU A 183 -1.51 -52.06 29.95
CA GLU A 183 -2.52 -52.21 28.88
C GLU A 183 -3.44 -50.97 28.77
N THR A 184 -3.94 -50.47 29.93
CA THR A 184 -4.79 -49.27 29.92
C THR A 184 -4.03 -48.00 29.51
N PHE A 185 -2.76 -47.91 29.84
CA PHE A 185 -1.92 -46.79 29.36
C PHE A 185 -1.59 -46.92 27.87
N ALA A 186 -1.34 -48.11 27.36
CA ALA A 186 -1.16 -48.36 25.94
C ALA A 186 -2.43 -48.01 25.13
N ALA A 187 -3.63 -48.34 25.64
CA ALA A 187 -4.90 -47.96 25.03
C ALA A 187 -5.06 -46.42 24.95
N LYS A 188 -4.71 -45.66 26.01
CA LYS A 188 -4.71 -44.22 26.00
C LYS A 188 -3.69 -43.63 25.01
N GLN A 189 -2.55 -44.31 24.82
CA GLN A 189 -1.58 -43.90 23.80
C GLN A 189 -2.09 -44.14 22.38
N GLU A 190 -2.81 -45.23 22.15
CA GLU A 190 -3.41 -45.52 20.85
C GLU A 190 -4.55 -44.53 20.51
N GLU A 191 -5.40 -44.23 21.48
CA GLU A 191 -6.40 -43.19 21.37
C GLU A 191 -5.78 -41.81 21.03
N TYR A 192 -4.71 -41.46 21.72
CA TYR A 192 -3.97 -40.23 21.42
C TYR A 192 -3.39 -40.21 20.00
N ARG A 193 -2.87 -41.32 19.50
CA ARG A 193 -2.39 -41.47 18.11
C ARG A 193 -3.55 -41.31 17.12
N ALA A 194 -4.74 -41.84 17.44
CA ALA A 194 -5.92 -41.68 16.60
C ALA A 194 -6.33 -40.18 16.55
N GLN A 195 -6.39 -39.52 17.70
CA GLN A 195 -6.68 -38.06 17.77
C GLN A 195 -5.66 -37.21 17.00
N LEU A 196 -4.37 -37.59 17.02
CA LEU A 196 -3.34 -36.92 16.20
C LEU A 196 -3.54 -37.15 14.69
N ARG A 197 -4.00 -38.35 14.29
CA ARG A 197 -4.37 -38.62 12.89
C ARG A 197 -5.54 -37.75 12.45
N ASP A 198 -6.59 -37.64 13.26
CA ASP A 198 -7.76 -36.80 12.97
C ASP A 198 -7.35 -35.32 12.82
N ILE A 199 -6.47 -34.81 13.71
CA ILE A 199 -5.92 -33.45 13.60
C ILE A 199 -5.14 -33.30 12.29
N CYS A 200 -4.31 -34.27 11.92
CA CYS A 200 -3.54 -34.23 10.68
C CYS A 200 -4.47 -34.20 9.45
N VAL A 201 -5.46 -35.08 9.39
CA VAL A 201 -6.45 -35.17 8.30
C VAL A 201 -7.23 -33.84 8.19
N TYR A 202 -7.71 -33.30 9.31
CA TYR A 202 -8.42 -32.02 9.34
C TYR A 202 -7.55 -30.88 8.80
N LYS A 203 -6.29 -30.81 9.26
CA LYS A 203 -5.34 -29.80 8.79
C LYS A 203 -4.99 -29.96 7.30
N CYS A 204 -4.79 -31.18 6.83
CA CYS A 204 -4.55 -31.45 5.41
C CYS A 204 -5.76 -31.04 4.55
N ALA A 205 -6.98 -31.29 5.02
CA ALA A 205 -8.19 -30.87 4.33
C ALA A 205 -8.30 -29.34 4.26
N GLN A 206 -8.02 -28.61 5.35
CA GLN A 206 -7.97 -27.16 5.34
C GLN A 206 -6.93 -26.61 4.35
N LEU A 207 -5.72 -27.18 4.34
CA LEU A 207 -4.69 -26.78 3.40
C LEU A 207 -5.08 -27.06 1.95
N ARG A 208 -5.75 -28.18 1.69
CA ARG A 208 -6.29 -28.54 0.37
C ARG A 208 -7.28 -27.47 -0.12
N ASP A 209 -8.20 -27.06 0.73
CA ASP A 209 -9.22 -26.07 0.38
C ASP A 209 -8.59 -24.69 0.13
N VAL A 210 -7.63 -24.27 0.95
CA VAL A 210 -6.87 -23.02 0.73
C VAL A 210 -6.09 -23.08 -0.59
N THR A 211 -5.44 -24.22 -0.88
CA THR A 211 -4.68 -24.37 -2.12
C THR A 211 -5.59 -24.34 -3.37
N ARG A 212 -6.78 -24.95 -3.28
CA ARG A 212 -7.77 -24.87 -4.37
C ARG A 212 -8.26 -23.44 -4.61
N ARG A 213 -8.50 -22.68 -3.55
CA ARG A 213 -8.87 -21.25 -3.67
C ARG A 213 -7.76 -20.40 -4.31
N ARG A 214 -6.51 -20.78 -4.12
CA ARG A 214 -5.37 -20.09 -4.75
C ARG A 214 -5.38 -20.21 -6.26
N GLU A 215 -5.88 -21.30 -6.84
CA GLU A 215 -6.02 -21.43 -8.30
C GLU A 215 -6.91 -20.34 -8.89
N THR A 216 -8.03 -20.04 -8.23
CA THR A 216 -8.90 -18.93 -8.65
C THR A 216 -8.21 -17.58 -8.51
N LEU A 217 -7.47 -17.36 -7.42
CA LEU A 217 -6.68 -16.14 -7.26
C LEU A 217 -5.60 -16.01 -8.34
N LEU A 218 -4.93 -17.11 -8.73
CA LEU A 218 -3.94 -17.08 -9.81
C LEU A 218 -4.56 -16.72 -11.15
N THR A 219 -5.80 -17.13 -11.44
CA THR A 219 -6.52 -16.70 -12.64
C THR A 219 -6.79 -15.20 -12.61
N LEU A 220 -7.24 -14.66 -11.47
CA LEU A 220 -7.44 -13.21 -11.31
C LEU A 220 -6.10 -12.44 -11.40
N VAL A 221 -5.00 -13.01 -10.92
CA VAL A 221 -3.65 -12.43 -11.08
C VAL A 221 -3.25 -12.39 -12.55
N GLU A 222 -3.47 -13.45 -13.33
CA GLU A 222 -3.18 -13.44 -14.76
C GLU A 222 -3.94 -12.35 -15.50
N GLU A 223 -5.23 -12.18 -15.19
CA GLU A 223 -6.02 -11.10 -15.78
C GLU A 223 -5.58 -9.71 -15.34
N TYR A 224 -5.20 -9.55 -14.08
CA TYR A 224 -4.61 -8.31 -13.58
C TYR A 224 -3.31 -7.96 -14.32
N GLU A 225 -2.43 -8.93 -14.50
CA GLU A 225 -1.18 -8.76 -15.25
C GLU A 225 -1.44 -8.45 -16.74
N GLN A 226 -2.47 -9.07 -17.32
CA GLN A 226 -2.87 -8.78 -18.68
C GLN A 226 -3.47 -7.37 -18.82
N GLU A 227 -4.31 -6.96 -17.88
CA GLU A 227 -4.94 -5.63 -17.90
C GLU A 227 -3.88 -4.52 -17.76
N LYS A 228 -2.85 -4.68 -16.92
CA LYS A 228 -1.69 -3.77 -16.86
C LYS A 228 -1.05 -3.59 -18.24
N ARG A 229 -0.84 -4.69 -18.96
CA ARG A 229 -0.24 -4.67 -20.32
C ARG A 229 -1.15 -3.99 -21.34
N VAL A 230 -2.45 -4.26 -21.28
CA VAL A 230 -3.45 -3.64 -22.18
C VAL A 230 -3.51 -2.13 -21.99
N GLN A 231 -3.45 -1.68 -20.74
CA GLN A 231 -3.49 -0.26 -20.40
C GLN A 231 -2.11 0.43 -20.47
N ASN A 232 -1.08 -0.29 -20.89
CA ASN A 232 0.31 0.19 -20.96
C ASN A 232 0.80 0.76 -19.62
N MET A 233 0.47 0.08 -18.53
CA MET A 233 0.86 0.41 -17.15
C MET A 233 1.79 -0.65 -16.58
N ALA A 234 2.68 -0.26 -15.69
CA ALA A 234 3.60 -1.17 -15.02
C ALA A 234 3.89 -0.73 -13.59
N GLU A 235 3.87 -1.67 -12.67
CA GLU A 235 4.35 -1.47 -11.31
C GLU A 235 5.90 -1.49 -11.27
N PHE A 236 6.48 -1.06 -10.17
CA PHE A 236 7.95 -1.08 -10.01
C PHE A 236 8.54 -2.48 -10.12
N SER A 237 7.83 -3.51 -9.67
CA SER A 237 8.19 -4.91 -9.85
C SER A 237 8.31 -5.31 -11.32
N ASP A 238 7.39 -4.85 -12.16
CA ASP A 238 7.38 -5.14 -13.60
C ASP A 238 8.61 -4.57 -14.30
N PHE A 239 9.01 -3.34 -13.94
CA PHE A 239 10.26 -2.77 -14.45
C PHE A 239 11.49 -3.56 -14.01
N THR A 240 11.49 -4.10 -12.79
CA THR A 240 12.57 -4.95 -12.29
C THR A 240 12.64 -6.26 -13.06
N ILE A 241 11.50 -6.90 -13.30
CA ILE A 241 11.39 -8.14 -14.09
C ILE A 241 11.83 -7.89 -15.53
N ALA A 242 11.36 -6.83 -16.16
CA ALA A 242 11.73 -6.45 -17.51
C ALA A 242 13.24 -6.17 -17.64
N ALA A 243 13.83 -5.45 -16.68
CA ALA A 243 15.27 -5.23 -16.64
C ALA A 243 16.04 -6.55 -16.50
N TYR A 244 15.56 -7.47 -15.66
CA TYR A 244 16.15 -8.81 -15.52
C TYR A 244 16.08 -9.60 -16.83
N GLN A 245 14.92 -9.64 -17.48
CA GLN A 245 14.76 -10.27 -18.80
C GLN A 245 15.70 -9.72 -19.84
N LEU A 246 15.84 -8.38 -19.90
CA LEU A 246 16.74 -7.70 -20.82
C LEU A 246 18.19 -8.15 -20.65
N VAL A 247 18.67 -8.16 -19.41
CA VAL A 247 20.07 -8.52 -19.11
C VAL A 247 20.31 -10.01 -19.30
N ALA A 248 19.34 -10.85 -18.96
CA ALA A 248 19.44 -12.30 -19.13
C ALA A 248 19.40 -12.73 -20.59
N ARG A 249 18.54 -12.10 -21.43
CA ARG A 249 18.39 -12.41 -22.85
C ARG A 249 19.45 -11.75 -23.74
N PHE A 250 19.93 -10.56 -23.33
CA PHE A 250 20.87 -9.76 -24.12
C PHE A 250 22.13 -9.43 -23.31
N PRO A 251 23.12 -10.36 -23.23
CA PRO A 251 24.34 -10.18 -22.42
C PRO A 251 25.15 -8.93 -22.76
N SER A 252 25.02 -8.41 -24.00
CA SER A 252 25.67 -7.16 -24.46
C SER A 252 25.20 -5.93 -23.67
N ILE A 253 23.97 -5.93 -23.16
CA ILE A 253 23.46 -4.88 -22.28
C ILE A 253 24.27 -4.88 -20.98
N GLY A 254 24.40 -6.03 -20.34
CA GLY A 254 25.21 -6.19 -19.12
C GLY A 254 26.67 -5.78 -19.35
N GLU A 255 27.29 -6.18 -20.48
CA GLU A 255 28.65 -5.78 -20.81
C GLU A 255 28.79 -4.25 -20.92
N ARG A 256 27.84 -3.56 -21.54
CA ARG A 256 27.85 -2.10 -21.65
C ARG A 256 27.82 -1.43 -20.28
N TYR A 257 26.98 -1.92 -19.36
CA TYR A 257 26.89 -1.39 -17.99
C TYR A 257 28.17 -1.67 -17.20
N ARG A 258 28.79 -2.85 -17.31
CA ARG A 258 30.07 -3.18 -16.66
C ARG A 258 31.23 -2.35 -17.18
N ARG A 259 31.24 -2.03 -18.47
CA ARG A 259 32.22 -1.10 -19.04
C ARG A 259 32.04 0.33 -18.51
N ARG A 260 30.80 0.76 -18.26
CA ARG A 260 30.47 2.06 -17.70
C ARG A 260 30.80 2.12 -16.22
N TYR A 261 30.32 1.14 -15.45
CA TYR A 261 30.45 1.10 -14.00
C TYR A 261 31.41 -0.01 -13.57
N THR A 262 32.66 0.38 -13.28
CA THR A 262 33.66 -0.56 -12.79
C THR A 262 33.52 -0.86 -11.30
N HIS A 263 32.89 0.06 -10.54
CA HIS A 263 32.64 -0.06 -9.12
C HIS A 263 31.17 0.21 -8.81
N VAL A 264 30.53 -0.70 -8.09
CA VAL A 264 29.12 -0.62 -7.71
C VAL A 264 29.01 -0.73 -6.21
N LEU A 265 28.29 0.20 -5.60
CA LEU A 265 28.04 0.27 -4.17
C LEU A 265 26.54 0.12 -3.92
N LEU A 266 26.17 -0.96 -3.26
CA LEU A 266 24.78 -1.31 -2.93
C LEU A 266 24.55 -1.01 -1.47
N ASP A 267 23.65 -0.08 -1.19
CA ASP A 267 23.29 0.34 0.15
C ASP A 267 21.94 -0.28 0.56
N GLU A 268 21.73 -0.51 1.86
CA GLU A 268 20.51 -1.15 2.40
C GLU A 268 20.18 -2.49 1.72
N TYR A 269 21.21 -3.30 1.46
CA TYR A 269 21.06 -4.51 0.64
C TYR A 269 20.10 -5.55 1.23
N GLN A 270 19.86 -5.54 2.55
CA GLN A 270 18.88 -6.39 3.23
C GLN A 270 17.43 -6.17 2.78
N ASP A 271 17.16 -5.06 2.07
CA ASP A 271 15.81 -4.74 1.58
C ASP A 271 15.59 -5.15 0.11
N THR A 272 16.60 -5.74 -0.53
CA THR A 272 16.47 -6.20 -1.91
C THR A 272 15.61 -7.46 -2.01
N SER A 273 14.76 -7.50 -3.05
CA SER A 273 14.03 -8.71 -3.40
C SER A 273 14.93 -9.72 -4.09
N THR A 274 14.48 -10.97 -4.15
CA THR A 274 15.18 -12.02 -4.88
C THR A 274 15.40 -11.64 -6.35
N THR A 275 14.39 -11.08 -7.01
CA THR A 275 14.48 -10.63 -8.41
C THR A 275 15.49 -9.50 -8.59
N GLN A 276 15.51 -8.53 -7.68
CA GLN A 276 16.50 -7.45 -7.70
C GLN A 276 17.92 -7.97 -7.50
N ALA A 277 18.13 -8.90 -6.55
CA ALA A 277 19.42 -9.52 -6.30
C ALA A 277 19.92 -10.29 -7.54
N MET A 278 19.05 -11.08 -8.17
CA MET A 278 19.35 -11.82 -9.40
C MET A 278 19.69 -10.90 -10.57
N LEU A 279 18.93 -9.79 -10.74
CA LEU A 279 19.23 -8.77 -11.75
C LEU A 279 20.62 -8.17 -11.54
N LEU A 280 20.94 -7.75 -10.33
CA LEU A 280 22.23 -7.14 -10.00
C LEU A 280 23.40 -8.11 -10.23
N ALA A 281 23.24 -9.36 -9.84
CA ALA A 281 24.23 -10.40 -10.06
C ALA A 281 24.45 -10.66 -11.56
N THR A 282 23.38 -10.82 -12.33
CA THR A 282 23.44 -11.04 -13.78
C THR A 282 24.07 -9.83 -14.49
N LEU A 283 23.75 -8.62 -14.03
CA LEU A 283 24.24 -7.38 -14.60
C LEU A 283 25.74 -7.16 -14.36
N PHE A 284 26.20 -7.32 -13.11
CA PHE A 284 27.54 -6.91 -12.70
C PHE A 284 28.53 -8.07 -12.48
N HIS A 285 28.03 -9.29 -12.25
CA HIS A 285 28.84 -10.46 -11.97
C HIS A 285 28.33 -11.71 -12.71
N PRO A 286 28.25 -11.70 -14.05
CA PRO A 286 27.73 -12.83 -14.79
C PRO A 286 28.56 -14.07 -14.51
N GLN A 287 27.90 -15.20 -14.28
CA GLN A 287 28.53 -16.49 -14.10
C GLN A 287 29.07 -16.99 -15.45
N SER A 288 30.26 -17.60 -15.46
CA SER A 288 30.79 -18.23 -16.66
C SER A 288 29.97 -19.45 -17.02
N ALA A 289 29.68 -19.65 -18.31
CA ALA A 289 28.86 -20.75 -18.81
C ALA A 289 29.40 -22.15 -18.46
N ASP A 290 30.65 -22.26 -18.02
CA ASP A 290 31.30 -23.53 -17.67
C ASP A 290 31.08 -23.98 -16.22
N ALA A 291 30.54 -23.14 -15.36
CA ALA A 291 30.26 -23.50 -13.95
C ALA A 291 28.94 -24.26 -13.74
N ASP A 292 28.05 -24.25 -14.74
CA ASP A 292 26.70 -24.81 -14.65
C ASP A 292 26.42 -25.95 -15.64
N ALA A 293 27.37 -26.81 -15.88
CA ALA A 293 27.15 -27.99 -16.73
C ALA A 293 26.11 -28.98 -16.18
N ASP A 294 25.61 -28.75 -14.96
CA ASP A 294 24.68 -29.63 -14.26
C ASP A 294 23.28 -29.04 -14.02
N ARG A 295 22.97 -27.85 -14.54
CA ARG A 295 21.64 -27.26 -14.40
C ARG A 295 20.95 -27.06 -15.74
N SER A 296 19.96 -27.90 -15.97
CA SER A 296 19.10 -28.00 -17.12
C SER A 296 18.44 -26.67 -17.56
N SER A 297 19.02 -26.03 -18.57
CA SER A 297 18.25 -25.20 -19.51
C SER A 297 18.97 -25.09 -20.85
N SER A 298 19.01 -26.18 -21.57
CA SER A 298 19.63 -26.32 -22.87
C SER A 298 19.01 -25.44 -23.99
N ARG A 299 17.75 -25.07 -23.84
CA ARG A 299 16.99 -24.39 -24.91
C ARG A 299 17.47 -22.97 -25.24
N TRP A 300 17.88 -22.19 -24.23
CA TRP A 300 18.32 -20.80 -24.44
C TRP A 300 19.76 -20.68 -24.89
N ARG A 301 20.61 -21.64 -24.51
CA ARG A 301 21.99 -21.72 -24.99
C ARG A 301 22.06 -22.09 -26.47
N GLU A 302 21.11 -22.84 -26.98
CA GLU A 302 21.01 -23.23 -28.37
C GLU A 302 20.54 -22.08 -29.26
N ALA A 303 19.56 -21.28 -28.80
CA ALA A 303 19.11 -20.06 -29.46
C ALA A 303 20.20 -18.99 -29.52
N ALA A 304 21.00 -18.82 -28.47
CA ALA A 304 22.12 -17.87 -28.45
C ALA A 304 23.30 -18.32 -29.35
N ARG A 305 23.47 -19.62 -29.55
CA ARG A 305 24.49 -20.17 -30.48
C ARG A 305 24.07 -20.07 -31.95
N SER A 306 22.78 -20.21 -32.23
CA SER A 306 22.23 -20.11 -33.60
C SER A 306 22.14 -18.67 -34.11
N ALA A 307 22.20 -17.66 -33.24
CA ALA A 307 22.20 -16.24 -33.63
C ALA A 307 23.55 -15.69 -34.08
N GLY A 308 24.49 -16.51 -34.44
CA GLY A 308 25.67 -16.20 -35.24
C GLY A 308 26.70 -15.24 -34.64
N GLY A 309 27.84 -15.77 -34.26
CA GLY A 309 29.08 -15.00 -34.27
C GLY A 309 29.70 -14.58 -32.97
N TRP A 310 30.04 -15.53 -32.09
CA TRP A 310 30.99 -15.27 -31.01
C TRP A 310 32.25 -16.12 -31.21
N SER A 311 33.38 -15.43 -31.36
CA SER A 311 34.68 -16.07 -31.54
C SER A 311 35.06 -16.82 -30.27
N LYS A 312 35.69 -17.96 -30.46
CA LYS A 312 36.20 -18.84 -29.41
C LYS A 312 37.42 -18.31 -28.65
N ASP A 313 37.80 -17.06 -28.88
CA ASP A 313 39.00 -16.51 -28.24
C ASP A 313 38.64 -15.77 -26.98
N GLY A 314 39.04 -16.35 -25.88
CA GLY A 314 38.93 -16.00 -24.45
C GLY A 314 38.95 -14.53 -24.08
N VAL A 315 37.83 -13.81 -24.33
CA VAL A 315 37.56 -12.56 -23.65
C VAL A 315 36.91 -12.92 -22.33
N GLY A 316 37.69 -12.95 -21.27
CA GLY A 316 37.16 -13.12 -19.91
C GLY A 316 36.03 -12.12 -19.67
N LEU A 317 34.87 -12.60 -19.19
CA LEU A 317 33.73 -11.74 -18.85
C LEU A 317 34.24 -10.67 -17.89
N SER A 318 34.22 -9.39 -18.32
CA SER A 318 34.57 -8.31 -17.41
C SER A 318 33.55 -8.23 -16.30
N ARG A 319 33.99 -8.21 -15.05
CA ARG A 319 33.15 -8.11 -13.84
C ARG A 319 33.37 -6.74 -13.22
N SER A 320 32.30 -6.17 -12.67
CA SER A 320 32.41 -4.98 -11.83
C SER A 320 32.80 -5.35 -10.40
N ALA A 321 33.55 -4.50 -9.72
CA ALA A 321 33.79 -4.63 -8.28
C ALA A 321 32.54 -4.18 -7.54
N VAL A 322 31.84 -5.11 -6.87
CA VAL A 322 30.57 -4.84 -6.19
C VAL A 322 30.75 -4.95 -4.67
N ASN A 323 30.24 -3.96 -3.97
CA ASN A 323 30.20 -3.95 -2.50
C ASN A 323 28.78 -3.72 -2.04
N ALA A 324 28.25 -4.61 -1.20
CA ALA A 324 26.97 -4.48 -0.56
C ALA A 324 27.15 -4.12 0.92
N VAL A 325 26.35 -3.18 1.38
CA VAL A 325 26.29 -2.74 2.79
C VAL A 325 24.85 -2.84 3.26
N GLY A 326 24.67 -3.26 4.52
CA GLY A 326 23.37 -3.30 5.14
C GLY A 326 23.39 -3.96 6.50
N ASP A 327 22.23 -4.03 7.14
CA ASP A 327 22.03 -4.64 8.45
C ASP A 327 20.87 -5.64 8.39
N PRO A 328 21.13 -6.95 8.51
CA PRO A 328 20.08 -7.98 8.44
C PRO A 328 18.97 -7.78 9.47
N PHE A 329 19.27 -7.16 10.65
CA PHE A 329 18.26 -6.89 11.67
C PHE A 329 17.37 -5.69 11.36
N GLN A 330 17.69 -4.91 10.32
CA GLN A 330 16.89 -3.81 9.82
C GLN A 330 16.09 -4.19 8.57
N SER A 331 16.02 -5.46 8.19
CA SER A 331 15.15 -5.94 7.13
C SER A 331 13.69 -5.92 7.60
N ILE A 332 12.98 -4.83 7.29
CA ILE A 332 11.58 -4.61 7.71
C ILE A 332 10.62 -4.49 6.52
N TYR A 333 11.10 -4.68 5.29
CA TYR A 333 10.32 -4.59 4.06
C TYR A 333 10.00 -5.97 3.44
N ALA A 334 9.91 -7.01 4.26
CA ALA A 334 9.56 -8.34 3.79
C ALA A 334 8.22 -8.37 3.04
N TRP A 335 7.23 -7.57 3.48
CA TRP A 335 5.94 -7.38 2.80
C TRP A 335 6.06 -6.73 1.40
N ARG A 336 7.19 -6.09 1.08
CA ARG A 336 7.56 -5.61 -0.25
C ARG A 336 8.46 -6.57 -1.00
N GLY A 337 8.62 -7.80 -0.53
CA GLY A 337 9.44 -8.81 -1.16
C GLY A 337 10.92 -8.77 -0.80
N ALA A 338 11.33 -8.01 0.22
CA ALA A 338 12.69 -8.08 0.73
C ALA A 338 13.00 -9.51 1.16
N SER A 339 14.10 -10.05 0.64
CA SER A 339 14.49 -11.42 0.92
C SER A 339 15.24 -11.52 2.26
N PRO A 340 14.81 -12.37 3.18
CA PRO A 340 15.58 -12.62 4.42
C PRO A 340 16.93 -13.27 4.13
N GLY A 341 17.11 -13.83 2.91
CA GLY A 341 18.34 -14.45 2.41
C GLY A 341 19.28 -13.54 1.61
N ALA A 342 19.04 -12.19 1.58
CA ALA A 342 19.72 -11.27 0.68
C ALA A 342 21.26 -11.33 0.76
N PHE A 343 21.85 -11.34 1.95
CA PHE A 343 23.33 -11.40 2.09
C PHE A 343 23.91 -12.77 1.71
N ARG A 344 23.19 -13.84 2.00
CA ARG A 344 23.62 -15.18 1.58
C ARG A 344 23.52 -15.34 0.07
N MET A 345 22.47 -14.79 -0.54
CA MET A 345 22.34 -14.71 -1.99
C MET A 345 23.48 -13.89 -2.59
N PHE A 346 23.80 -12.74 -1.99
CA PHE A 346 24.96 -11.95 -2.41
C PHE A 346 26.25 -12.76 -2.41
N GLN A 347 26.55 -13.47 -1.33
CA GLN A 347 27.74 -14.33 -1.25
C GLN A 347 27.78 -15.37 -2.36
N LYS A 348 26.67 -16.05 -2.62
CA LYS A 348 26.55 -17.07 -3.66
C LYS A 348 26.65 -16.49 -5.06
N ASP A 349 25.87 -15.44 -5.34
CA ASP A 349 25.70 -14.90 -6.69
C ASP A 349 26.92 -14.10 -7.14
N PHE A 350 27.64 -13.51 -6.20
CA PHE A 350 28.90 -12.80 -6.49
C PHE A 350 30.15 -13.67 -6.29
N GLY A 351 29.98 -14.99 -6.13
CA GLY A 351 31.07 -15.96 -6.11
C GLY A 351 32.03 -15.81 -4.95
N MET A 352 31.53 -15.34 -3.81
CA MET A 352 32.32 -15.28 -2.58
C MET A 352 32.50 -16.67 -1.99
N PRO A 353 33.64 -16.93 -1.30
CA PRO A 353 33.80 -18.19 -0.54
C PRO A 353 32.66 -18.38 0.47
N ALA A 354 32.19 -19.61 0.66
CA ALA A 354 31.10 -19.94 1.55
C ALA A 354 31.41 -19.59 3.03
N ASP A 355 32.66 -19.50 3.39
CA ASP A 355 33.19 -19.13 4.71
C ASP A 355 33.55 -17.64 4.82
N ALA A 356 33.35 -16.87 3.74
CA ALA A 356 33.62 -15.43 3.74
C ALA A 356 32.76 -14.73 4.80
N LYS A 357 33.42 -13.98 5.70
CA LYS A 357 32.72 -13.19 6.71
C LYS A 357 32.57 -11.74 6.23
N PRO A 358 31.42 -11.11 6.49
CA PRO A 358 31.26 -9.70 6.21
C PRO A 358 32.20 -8.86 7.09
N TYR A 359 32.64 -7.72 6.56
CA TYR A 359 33.38 -6.73 7.34
C TYR A 359 32.42 -6.00 8.27
N PRO A 360 32.60 -6.09 9.61
CA PRO A 360 31.66 -5.47 10.54
C PRO A 360 31.88 -3.94 10.59
N LEU A 361 30.79 -3.18 10.45
CA LEU A 361 30.73 -1.77 10.82
C LEU A 361 30.11 -1.68 12.22
N SER A 362 30.88 -2.11 13.24
CA SER A 362 30.35 -2.35 14.58
C SER A 362 30.30 -1.11 15.47
N VAL A 363 30.92 0.02 15.08
CA VAL A 363 30.90 1.25 15.87
C VAL A 363 29.79 2.18 15.38
N THR A 364 28.74 2.37 16.20
CA THR A 364 27.69 3.37 15.89
C THR A 364 28.14 4.78 16.26
N ARG A 365 27.73 5.74 15.44
CA ARG A 365 27.96 7.18 15.67
C ARG A 365 26.69 7.95 15.98
N ARG A 366 25.55 7.27 15.99
CA ARG A 366 24.21 7.85 16.17
C ARG A 366 23.73 7.70 17.59
N ASN A 367 23.82 6.49 18.13
CA ASN A 367 23.12 6.13 19.36
C ASN A 367 23.97 6.39 20.61
N THR A 368 23.29 6.77 21.68
CA THR A 368 23.85 6.89 23.02
C THR A 368 24.09 5.51 23.68
N CYS A 369 24.89 5.45 24.72
CA CYS A 369 25.32 4.20 25.37
C CYS A 369 24.13 3.33 25.82
N ILE A 370 23.16 3.92 26.52
CA ILE A 370 22.02 3.16 27.07
C ILE A 370 21.07 2.68 25.99
N VAL A 371 20.82 3.49 24.94
CA VAL A 371 19.96 3.13 23.82
C VAL A 371 20.57 1.96 23.04
N LEU A 372 21.88 2.01 22.77
CA LEU A 372 22.57 0.93 22.09
C LEU A 372 22.58 -0.37 22.90
N ARG A 373 22.80 -0.26 24.21
CA ARG A 373 22.75 -1.42 25.11
C ARG A 373 21.39 -2.10 25.08
N ALA A 374 20.31 -1.31 25.13
CA ALA A 374 18.94 -1.82 24.99
C ALA A 374 18.70 -2.49 23.64
N ALA A 375 19.16 -1.88 22.54
CA ALA A 375 19.02 -2.45 21.20
C ALA A 375 19.79 -3.77 21.04
N ASN A 376 21.02 -3.86 21.56
CA ASN A 376 21.82 -5.09 21.55
C ASN A 376 21.14 -6.20 22.34
N ASN A 377 20.59 -5.89 23.52
CA ASN A 377 19.87 -6.86 24.35
C ASN A 377 18.57 -7.33 23.66
N LEU A 378 17.82 -6.41 23.04
CA LEU A 378 16.58 -6.74 22.30
C LEU A 378 16.87 -7.67 21.12
N THR A 379 17.97 -7.46 20.41
CA THR A 379 18.34 -8.23 19.22
C THR A 379 19.19 -9.47 19.53
N GLU A 380 19.58 -9.72 20.79
CA GLU A 380 20.37 -10.87 21.18
C GLU A 380 19.75 -12.23 20.79
N PRO A 381 18.42 -12.46 20.96
CA PRO A 381 17.80 -13.72 20.53
C PRO A 381 17.93 -13.96 19.04
N LEU A 382 18.00 -12.89 18.22
CA LEU A 382 18.22 -13.00 16.78
C LEU A 382 19.65 -13.42 16.43
N ARG A 383 20.62 -13.34 17.36
CA ARG A 383 22.00 -13.78 17.19
C ARG A 383 22.21 -15.22 17.59
N ILE A 384 21.28 -15.83 18.33
CA ILE A 384 21.37 -17.22 18.76
C ILE A 384 20.90 -18.14 17.64
N PRO A 385 21.71 -19.08 17.14
CA PRO A 385 21.30 -19.99 16.09
C PRO A 385 20.08 -20.81 16.53
N PRO A 386 19.10 -21.04 15.65
CA PRO A 386 17.96 -21.88 15.97
C PRO A 386 18.43 -23.30 16.32
N ARG A 387 17.85 -23.89 17.35
CA ARG A 387 18.22 -25.24 17.85
C ARG A 387 17.99 -26.37 16.85
N ARG A 388 17.24 -26.18 15.78
CA ARG A 388 17.00 -27.14 14.72
C ARG A 388 17.70 -26.69 13.44
N ALA A 389 18.78 -27.33 13.09
CA ALA A 389 19.41 -27.24 11.79
C ALA A 389 18.43 -27.78 10.75
N GLY A 390 18.11 -27.00 9.73
CA GLY A 390 17.24 -27.42 8.63
C GLY A 390 16.05 -26.52 8.37
N SER A 391 15.84 -25.44 9.13
CA SER A 391 14.88 -24.43 8.71
C SER A 391 15.53 -23.48 7.69
N SER A 392 14.81 -23.15 6.63
CA SER A 392 15.17 -22.10 5.66
C SER A 392 15.34 -20.73 6.30
N LEU A 393 14.90 -20.57 7.54
CA LEU A 393 15.05 -19.41 8.42
C LEU A 393 16.39 -19.40 9.16
N MET A 394 17.39 -20.20 8.76
CA MET A 394 18.72 -20.09 9.32
C MET A 394 19.26 -18.67 9.11
N ARG A 395 19.88 -18.16 10.18
CA ARG A 395 20.52 -16.86 10.17
C ARG A 395 21.41 -16.68 8.95
N GLU A 396 21.23 -15.55 8.29
CA GLU A 396 21.92 -15.26 7.05
C GLU A 396 23.43 -15.10 7.20
N VAL A 397 23.83 -14.24 8.12
CA VAL A 397 25.25 -13.92 8.41
C VAL A 397 25.43 -13.63 9.88
N ASP A 398 26.64 -13.84 10.37
CA ASP A 398 26.98 -13.47 11.75
C ASP A 398 27.00 -11.95 11.89
N VAL A 399 26.18 -11.43 12.79
CA VAL A 399 26.12 -9.99 13.09
C VAL A 399 26.70 -9.76 14.48
N ALA A 400 27.79 -9.01 14.54
CA ALA A 400 28.41 -8.63 15.82
C ALA A 400 27.53 -7.62 16.59
N ASN A 401 27.68 -7.59 17.91
CA ASN A 401 27.13 -6.51 18.73
C ASN A 401 27.74 -5.17 18.33
N LEU A 402 26.90 -4.14 18.29
CA LEU A 402 27.36 -2.78 18.06
C LEU A 402 28.00 -2.20 19.33
N SER A 403 29.03 -1.41 19.14
CA SER A 403 29.67 -0.60 20.17
C SER A 403 29.47 0.88 19.92
N VAL A 404 29.56 1.70 20.98
CA VAL A 404 29.53 3.16 20.87
C VAL A 404 30.94 3.72 20.62
N MET A 405 31.00 4.98 20.20
CA MET A 405 32.23 5.74 20.18
C MET A 405 32.73 6.01 21.64
N ASP A 406 34.02 6.18 21.83
CA ASP A 406 34.62 6.43 23.13
C ASP A 406 34.03 7.65 23.87
N ASN A 407 33.50 8.63 23.13
CA ASN A 407 32.94 9.88 23.69
C ASN A 407 31.38 9.89 23.63
N ALA A 408 30.73 8.73 23.44
CA ALA A 408 29.28 8.71 23.33
C ALA A 408 28.62 9.10 24.65
N ALA A 409 27.56 9.93 24.58
CA ALA A 409 26.77 10.29 25.73
C ALA A 409 26.04 9.08 26.31
N GLU A 410 25.81 9.07 27.64
CA GLU A 410 25.04 7.97 28.26
C GLU A 410 23.62 7.87 27.69
N GLY A 411 22.94 9.00 27.51
CA GLY A 411 21.57 9.04 26.99
C GLY A 411 20.50 8.70 28.01
N THR A 412 19.28 8.53 27.56
CA THR A 412 18.13 8.19 28.41
C THR A 412 17.22 7.22 27.70
N ILE A 413 16.74 6.20 28.39
CA ILE A 413 15.69 5.30 27.93
C ILE A 413 14.68 5.12 29.06
N GLY A 414 13.40 5.06 28.75
CA GLY A 414 12.33 4.81 29.71
C GLY A 414 11.27 3.89 29.12
N VAL A 415 10.69 3.08 29.98
CA VAL A 415 9.51 2.24 29.65
C VAL A 415 8.40 2.64 30.58
N LEU A 416 7.27 3.05 30.02
CA LEU A 416 6.12 3.54 30.77
C LEU A 416 4.90 2.67 30.44
N GLY A 417 4.13 2.32 31.46
CA GLY A 417 2.87 1.59 31.31
C GLY A 417 1.69 2.47 31.69
N PHE A 418 0.63 2.42 30.88
CA PHE A 418 -0.59 3.21 31.08
C PHE A 418 -1.83 2.31 31.05
N ALA A 419 -2.84 2.68 31.84
CA ALA A 419 -4.11 1.97 31.87
C ALA A 419 -5.02 2.34 30.69
N THR A 420 -4.88 3.54 30.15
CA THR A 420 -5.68 4.04 29.05
C THR A 420 -4.81 4.69 27.98
N PHE A 421 -5.33 4.67 26.78
CA PHE A 421 -4.74 5.31 25.62
C PHE A 421 -4.54 6.84 25.79
N GLY A 422 -5.53 7.51 26.39
CA GLY A 422 -5.42 8.96 26.68
C GLY A 422 -4.29 9.32 27.63
N GLN A 423 -4.02 8.46 28.63
CA GLN A 423 -2.86 8.64 29.54
C GLN A 423 -1.53 8.48 28.82
N GLU A 424 -1.45 7.54 27.86
CA GLU A 424 -0.27 7.36 27.02
C GLU A 424 -0.02 8.59 26.16
N ALA A 425 -1.03 9.08 25.47
CA ALA A 425 -0.93 10.24 24.59
C ALA A 425 -0.53 11.53 25.34
N ASP A 426 -1.12 11.77 26.51
CA ASP A 426 -0.74 12.91 27.38
C ASP A 426 0.71 12.79 27.89
N ALA A 427 1.15 11.58 28.26
CA ALA A 427 2.53 11.37 28.66
C ALA A 427 3.53 11.61 27.51
N VAL A 428 3.19 11.21 26.29
CA VAL A 428 3.98 11.51 25.09
C VAL A 428 4.04 13.01 24.82
N ALA A 429 2.95 13.74 25.00
CA ALA A 429 2.94 15.19 24.87
C ALA A 429 3.84 15.89 25.89
N ARG A 430 3.84 15.42 27.15
CA ARG A 430 4.76 15.92 28.17
C ARG A 430 6.22 15.58 27.83
N PHE A 431 6.52 14.36 27.39
CA PHE A 431 7.83 13.94 26.95
C PHE A 431 8.33 14.83 25.80
N ALA A 432 7.52 15.05 24.77
CA ALA A 432 7.90 15.87 23.64
C ALA A 432 8.22 17.32 24.06
N LYS A 433 7.39 17.94 24.92
CA LYS A 433 7.67 19.27 25.46
C LYS A 433 8.99 19.36 26.23
N GLN A 434 9.27 18.35 27.06
CA GLN A 434 10.52 18.33 27.82
C GLN A 434 11.74 18.15 26.91
N ALA A 435 11.65 17.28 25.91
CA ALA A 435 12.72 17.07 24.94
C ALA A 435 13.00 18.36 24.16
N ILE A 436 11.97 18.97 23.58
CA ILE A 436 12.10 20.21 22.81
C ILE A 436 12.69 21.34 23.68
N ALA A 437 12.23 21.49 24.92
CA ALA A 437 12.75 22.51 25.84
C ALA A 437 14.24 22.29 26.17
N ARG A 438 14.68 21.04 26.22
CA ARG A 438 16.09 20.68 26.44
C ARG A 438 16.94 21.06 25.25
N TYR A 439 16.53 20.66 24.04
CA TYR A 439 17.29 20.95 22.81
C TYR A 439 17.36 22.46 22.51
N ARG A 440 16.24 23.18 22.69
CA ARG A 440 16.24 24.65 22.53
C ARG A 440 17.22 25.38 23.48
N LYS A 441 17.53 24.81 24.64
CA LYS A 441 18.51 25.40 25.57
C LYS A 441 19.95 25.12 25.14
N ASP A 442 20.18 23.95 24.56
CA ASP A 442 21.51 23.50 24.17
C ASP A 442 21.97 24.12 22.83
N ASP A 443 21.03 24.51 21.97
CA ASP A 443 21.26 25.01 20.60
C ASP A 443 20.90 26.49 20.42
N ALA A 444 21.17 27.35 21.36
CA ALA A 444 20.96 28.78 21.21
C ALA A 444 21.69 29.40 19.99
N ALA A 445 22.66 28.70 19.39
CA ALA A 445 23.36 29.08 18.17
C ALA A 445 22.70 28.57 16.87
N THR A 446 21.77 27.62 16.93
CA THR A 446 21.12 26.94 15.79
C THR A 446 19.60 27.15 15.78
N ALA A 447 19.09 28.21 16.36
CA ALA A 447 17.67 28.56 16.42
C ALA A 447 16.97 28.71 15.04
N ALA A 448 17.62 28.30 13.95
CA ALA A 448 17.14 28.32 12.57
C ALA A 448 17.02 26.92 11.95
N SER A 449 17.17 25.84 12.71
CA SER A 449 16.92 24.50 12.17
C SER A 449 15.42 24.22 12.17
N ASP A 450 14.81 24.25 11.00
CA ASP A 450 13.40 23.89 10.76
C ASP A 450 13.14 22.36 10.85
N THR A 451 14.09 21.59 11.39
CA THR A 451 13.99 20.13 11.50
C THR A 451 13.28 19.72 12.79
N PRO A 452 12.30 18.82 12.74
CA PRO A 452 11.67 18.30 13.95
C PRO A 452 12.66 17.47 14.78
N HIS A 453 12.76 17.78 16.06
CA HIS A 453 13.68 17.11 16.98
C HIS A 453 13.08 15.89 17.68
N VAL A 454 11.76 15.73 17.62
CA VAL A 454 11.03 14.65 18.30
C VAL A 454 10.24 13.83 17.28
N ALA A 455 10.34 12.51 17.37
CA ALA A 455 9.47 11.59 16.61
C ALA A 455 8.63 10.72 17.52
N VAL A 456 7.39 10.47 17.09
CA VAL A 456 6.50 9.46 17.68
C VAL A 456 6.29 8.36 16.65
N LEU A 457 6.71 7.15 16.99
CA LEU A 457 6.73 6.01 16.07
C LEU A 457 5.63 5.01 16.40
N PHE A 458 4.92 4.59 15.36
CA PHE A 458 3.79 3.67 15.43
C PHE A 458 4.07 2.40 14.62
N ARG A 459 3.49 1.27 15.01
CA ARG A 459 3.47 0.07 14.16
C ARG A 459 2.44 0.20 13.04
N GLY A 460 1.30 0.80 13.33
CA GLY A 460 0.21 1.04 12.38
C GLY A 460 -0.38 2.43 12.56
N LYS A 461 -1.25 2.86 11.63
CA LYS A 461 -1.75 4.24 11.56
C LYS A 461 -2.93 4.54 12.48
N THR A 462 -3.61 3.52 12.98
CA THR A 462 -4.94 3.58 13.61
C THR A 462 -5.10 4.66 14.70
N HIS A 463 -4.02 5.00 15.43
CA HIS A 463 -4.09 5.93 16.54
C HIS A 463 -3.32 7.24 16.34
N MET A 464 -2.70 7.43 15.18
CA MET A 464 -1.85 8.60 14.94
C MET A 464 -2.61 9.92 15.10
N ALA A 465 -3.83 10.01 14.54
CA ALA A 465 -4.64 11.21 14.61
C ALA A 465 -4.96 11.62 16.05
N GLN A 466 -5.20 10.65 16.94
CA GLN A 466 -5.50 10.91 18.35
C GLN A 466 -4.27 11.43 19.10
N PHE A 467 -3.08 10.87 18.85
CA PHE A 467 -1.82 11.40 19.40
C PHE A 467 -1.53 12.81 18.87
N ALA A 468 -1.75 13.06 17.57
CA ALA A 468 -1.58 14.39 17.01
C ALA A 468 -2.49 15.43 17.68
N GLN A 469 -3.75 15.10 17.93
CA GLN A 469 -4.67 15.98 18.65
C GLN A 469 -4.20 16.30 20.07
N GLU A 470 -3.70 15.33 20.83
CA GLU A 470 -3.19 15.56 22.18
C GLU A 470 -1.91 16.41 22.19
N LEU A 471 -1.01 16.19 21.24
CA LEU A 471 0.16 17.03 21.05
C LEU A 471 -0.22 18.47 20.69
N GLU A 472 -1.19 18.65 19.78
CA GLU A 472 -1.73 19.97 19.42
C GLU A 472 -2.44 20.66 20.59
N ARG A 473 -3.22 19.92 21.38
CA ARG A 473 -3.82 20.46 22.63
C ARG A 473 -2.76 20.90 23.62
N ALA A 474 -1.62 20.23 23.62
CA ALA A 474 -0.48 20.62 24.42
C ALA A 474 0.28 21.83 23.84
N GLY A 475 -0.13 22.38 22.68
CA GLY A 475 0.47 23.55 22.02
C GLY A 475 1.72 23.24 21.21
N LEU A 476 1.90 21.98 20.78
CA LEU A 476 2.96 21.57 19.87
C LEU A 476 2.45 21.53 18.43
N THR A 477 3.30 21.90 17.49
CA THR A 477 3.01 21.70 16.06
C THR A 477 3.35 20.27 15.67
N THR A 478 2.44 19.61 14.95
CA THR A 478 2.60 18.21 14.55
C THR A 478 2.68 18.05 13.04
N LEU A 479 3.55 17.15 12.60
CA LEU A 479 3.59 16.65 11.23
C LEU A 479 3.27 15.16 11.22
N VAL A 480 2.12 14.80 10.72
CA VAL A 480 1.76 13.39 10.51
C VAL A 480 2.12 12.99 9.09
N VAL A 481 2.96 11.96 8.97
CA VAL A 481 3.46 11.51 7.67
C VAL A 481 2.50 10.47 7.09
N GLY A 482 2.11 10.68 5.83
CA GLY A 482 1.28 9.74 5.04
C GLY A 482 -0.04 10.33 4.56
N TYR A 483 -0.56 9.76 3.47
CA TYR A 483 -1.83 10.21 2.87
C TYR A 483 -3.04 9.95 3.78
N SER A 484 -3.06 8.85 4.51
CA SER A 484 -4.15 8.54 5.43
C SER A 484 -4.33 9.61 6.50
N ALA A 485 -3.24 10.17 7.00
CA ALA A 485 -3.29 11.25 7.97
C ALA A 485 -3.88 12.54 7.39
N LEU A 486 -3.61 12.83 6.12
CA LEU A 486 -4.25 13.93 5.40
C LEU A 486 -5.75 13.68 5.25
N LEU A 487 -6.12 12.46 4.82
CA LEU A 487 -7.51 12.08 4.56
C LEU A 487 -8.36 11.97 5.83
N GLU A 488 -7.76 11.76 7.00
CA GLU A 488 -8.46 11.71 8.29
C GLU A 488 -8.72 13.10 8.91
N ARG A 489 -8.14 14.17 8.38
CA ARG A 489 -8.38 15.53 8.88
C ARG A 489 -9.83 15.94 8.66
N PRO A 490 -10.52 16.53 9.67
CA PRO A 490 -11.94 16.87 9.55
C PRO A 490 -12.26 17.76 8.35
N GLU A 491 -11.47 18.81 8.13
CA GLU A 491 -11.63 19.73 7.01
C GLU A 491 -11.44 19.05 5.64
N VAL A 492 -10.55 18.06 5.57
CA VAL A 492 -10.31 17.27 4.35
C VAL A 492 -11.44 16.27 4.15
N GLN A 493 -11.93 15.63 5.21
CA GLN A 493 -13.06 14.70 5.11
C GLN A 493 -14.35 15.41 4.68
N ASP A 494 -14.57 16.65 5.11
CA ASP A 494 -15.74 17.43 4.69
C ASP A 494 -15.62 17.85 3.22
N LEU A 495 -14.41 18.21 2.77
CA LEU A 495 -14.12 18.44 1.35
C LEU A 495 -14.35 17.20 0.51
N ILE A 496 -13.80 16.06 0.92
CA ILE A 496 -13.94 14.76 0.24
C ILE A 496 -15.42 14.34 0.18
N ALA A 497 -16.17 14.50 1.27
CA ALA A 497 -17.59 14.18 1.29
C ALA A 497 -18.39 15.01 0.27
N LEU A 498 -18.08 16.31 0.13
CA LEU A 498 -18.71 17.15 -0.89
C LEU A 498 -18.32 16.74 -2.31
N LEU A 499 -17.04 16.41 -2.53
CA LEU A 499 -16.55 15.95 -3.85
C LEU A 499 -17.16 14.60 -4.25
N HIS A 500 -17.32 13.66 -3.30
CA HIS A 500 -18.02 12.39 -3.52
C HIS A 500 -19.48 12.62 -3.89
N ALA A 501 -20.20 13.42 -3.11
CA ALA A 501 -21.60 13.75 -3.40
C ALA A 501 -21.78 14.44 -4.76
N ALA A 502 -20.80 15.26 -5.17
CA ALA A 502 -20.83 15.90 -6.49
C ALA A 502 -20.45 14.96 -7.64
N ALA A 503 -19.61 13.94 -7.37
CA ALA A 503 -19.15 12.97 -8.35
C ALA A 503 -20.14 11.84 -8.58
N ASP A 504 -20.89 11.44 -7.55
CA ASP A 504 -21.82 10.33 -7.58
C ASP A 504 -23.12 10.64 -6.84
N HIS A 505 -24.19 10.83 -7.57
CA HIS A 505 -25.51 11.15 -7.04
C HIS A 505 -26.11 9.99 -6.19
N THR A 506 -25.55 8.80 -6.29
CA THR A 506 -25.97 7.64 -5.48
C THR A 506 -25.33 7.62 -4.08
N ASP A 507 -24.25 8.41 -3.86
CA ASP A 507 -23.51 8.45 -2.59
C ASP A 507 -24.21 9.31 -1.53
N SER A 508 -25.35 8.82 -1.07
CA SER A 508 -26.10 9.46 0.02
C SER A 508 -25.33 9.44 1.35
N ALA A 509 -24.36 8.55 1.53
CA ALA A 509 -23.58 8.45 2.77
C ALA A 509 -22.69 9.67 2.96
N SER A 510 -21.95 10.08 1.92
CA SER A 510 -21.14 11.30 1.93
C SER A 510 -21.99 12.55 2.13
N LEU A 511 -23.17 12.63 1.51
CA LEU A 511 -24.09 13.74 1.75
C LEU A 511 -24.60 13.77 3.19
N MET A 512 -24.99 12.63 3.75
CA MET A 512 -25.46 12.55 5.15
C MET A 512 -24.38 13.00 6.13
N ARG A 513 -23.11 12.59 5.89
CA ARG A 513 -21.99 13.09 6.67
C ARG A 513 -21.92 14.61 6.61
N LEU A 514 -21.98 15.20 5.41
CA LEU A 514 -21.87 16.64 5.20
C LEU A 514 -22.98 17.40 5.94
N LEU A 515 -24.22 16.94 5.82
CA LEU A 515 -25.38 17.54 6.46
C LEU A 515 -25.34 17.47 7.99
N ALA A 516 -24.68 16.45 8.55
CA ALA A 516 -24.48 16.28 9.98
C ALA A 516 -23.36 17.17 10.55
N THR A 517 -22.49 17.76 9.72
CA THR A 517 -21.42 18.65 10.20
C THR A 517 -21.97 19.87 10.92
N PRO A 518 -21.21 20.51 11.80
CA PRO A 518 -21.64 21.74 12.50
C PRO A 518 -22.09 22.86 11.57
N ARG A 519 -21.62 22.88 10.33
CA ARG A 519 -21.96 23.87 9.31
C ARG A 519 -23.45 23.84 8.99
N PHE A 520 -24.03 22.66 8.77
CA PHE A 520 -25.45 22.47 8.48
C PHE A 520 -26.22 22.02 9.71
N GLY A 521 -25.62 21.25 10.60
CA GLY A 521 -26.11 20.88 11.93
C GLY A 521 -27.48 20.17 11.91
N LEU A 522 -27.72 19.31 10.91
CA LEU A 522 -28.94 18.53 10.83
C LEU A 522 -28.88 17.34 11.78
N GLY A 523 -29.83 17.24 12.69
CA GLY A 523 -29.96 16.10 13.58
C GLY A 523 -30.56 14.87 12.89
N SER A 524 -30.46 13.71 13.54
CA SER A 524 -30.91 12.43 12.99
C SER A 524 -32.39 12.43 12.56
N GLU A 525 -33.25 13.11 13.30
CA GLU A 525 -34.68 13.23 12.95
C GLU A 525 -34.87 13.98 11.63
N SER A 526 -34.20 15.11 11.46
CA SER A 526 -34.23 15.89 10.19
C SER A 526 -33.67 15.10 9.02
N LEU A 527 -32.56 14.38 9.22
CA LEU A 527 -31.94 13.55 8.22
C LEU A 527 -32.84 12.38 7.79
N THR A 528 -33.49 11.71 8.74
CA THR A 528 -34.45 10.61 8.48
C THR A 528 -35.65 11.13 7.68
N ARG A 529 -36.18 12.30 8.06
CA ARG A 529 -37.29 12.92 7.36
C ARG A 529 -36.93 13.32 5.93
N LEU A 530 -35.72 13.85 5.75
CA LEU A 530 -35.21 14.24 4.44
C LEU A 530 -35.04 13.02 3.52
N ALA A 531 -34.47 11.94 4.06
CA ALA A 531 -34.34 10.66 3.36
C ALA A 531 -35.71 10.09 2.97
N GLY A 532 -36.70 10.17 3.87
CA GLY A 532 -38.06 9.75 3.57
C GLY A 532 -38.72 10.55 2.47
N MET A 533 -38.46 11.84 2.37
CA MET A 533 -38.91 12.69 1.27
C MET A 533 -38.30 12.28 -0.08
N ALA A 534 -37.01 11.92 -0.09
CA ALA A 534 -36.36 11.43 -1.31
C ALA A 534 -36.93 10.08 -1.74
N GLU A 535 -37.19 9.16 -0.80
CA GLU A 535 -37.81 7.87 -1.08
C GLU A 535 -39.24 8.02 -1.61
N ASP A 536 -39.99 8.99 -1.09
CA ASP A 536 -41.33 9.31 -1.60
C ASP A 536 -41.29 9.83 -3.04
N LEU A 537 -40.34 10.72 -3.35
CA LEU A 537 -40.12 11.21 -4.72
C LEU A 537 -39.71 10.10 -5.67
N ASP A 538 -38.76 9.26 -5.26
CA ASP A 538 -38.33 8.10 -6.04
C ASP A 538 -39.50 7.16 -6.34
N SER A 539 -40.31 6.83 -5.31
CA SER A 539 -41.48 5.97 -5.46
C SER A 539 -42.47 6.52 -6.49
N GLN A 540 -42.68 7.85 -6.51
CA GLN A 540 -43.54 8.47 -7.51
C GLN A 540 -42.98 8.41 -8.92
N CYS A 541 -41.72 8.76 -9.07
CA CYS A 541 -41.09 8.72 -10.40
C CYS A 541 -41.13 7.30 -10.98
N ARG A 542 -40.85 6.31 -10.12
CA ARG A 542 -40.94 4.88 -10.51
C ARG A 542 -42.37 4.45 -10.83
N TYR A 543 -43.34 4.88 -10.06
CA TYR A 543 -44.77 4.59 -10.36
C TYR A 543 -45.19 5.20 -11.69
N ARG A 544 -44.80 6.46 -11.93
CA ARG A 544 -45.07 7.12 -13.21
C ARG A 544 -44.43 6.36 -14.39
N ALA A 545 -43.18 5.93 -14.25
CA ALA A 545 -42.47 5.15 -15.24
C ALA A 545 -43.17 3.78 -15.51
N LEU A 546 -43.71 3.13 -14.47
CA LEU A 546 -44.49 1.89 -14.60
C LEU A 546 -45.80 2.12 -15.36
N VAL A 547 -46.49 3.26 -15.14
CA VAL A 547 -47.70 3.64 -15.87
C VAL A 547 -47.35 3.99 -17.34
N GLU A 548 -46.36 4.83 -17.57
CA GLU A 548 -45.92 5.26 -18.90
C GLU A 548 -45.39 4.09 -19.74
N SER A 549 -44.74 3.12 -19.13
CA SER A 549 -44.32 1.90 -19.82
C SER A 549 -45.45 0.87 -20.05
N GLY A 550 -46.64 1.15 -19.56
CA GLY A 550 -47.81 0.26 -19.71
C GLY A 550 -47.74 -1.03 -18.88
N ILE A 551 -46.76 -1.13 -17.93
CA ILE A 551 -46.63 -2.28 -17.02
C ILE A 551 -47.83 -2.31 -16.06
N ILE A 552 -48.30 -1.15 -15.65
CA ILE A 552 -49.51 -0.98 -14.83
C ILE A 552 -50.47 -0.05 -15.56
N GLY A 553 -51.77 -0.36 -15.50
CA GLY A 553 -52.84 0.46 -16.15
C GLY A 553 -53.02 1.81 -15.43
N SER A 554 -53.27 2.87 -16.20
CA SER A 554 -53.57 4.23 -15.75
C SER A 554 -54.99 4.41 -15.20
N GLY A 555 -55.49 3.50 -14.40
CA GLY A 555 -56.84 3.63 -13.87
C GLY A 555 -57.20 2.62 -12.80
N SER A 556 -58.05 3.01 -11.93
CA SER A 556 -58.55 2.36 -10.72
C SER A 556 -59.30 1.04 -10.95
N ASP A 557 -58.83 0.15 -11.82
CA ASP A 557 -59.40 -1.20 -11.92
C ASP A 557 -58.35 -2.27 -11.65
N GLY A 558 -58.61 -2.97 -10.55
CA GLY A 558 -57.75 -4.04 -10.03
C GLY A 558 -57.62 -5.23 -10.98
N ALA A 559 -56.47 -5.79 -10.91
CA ALA A 559 -56.09 -7.19 -11.11
C ALA A 559 -56.51 -7.83 -12.45
N ARG A 560 -55.58 -7.94 -13.37
CA ARG A 560 -55.38 -9.16 -14.16
C ARG A 560 -53.92 -9.38 -14.44
N ALA A 561 -53.39 -10.44 -13.81
CA ALA A 561 -52.12 -11.03 -14.16
C ALA A 561 -52.23 -11.63 -15.55
N ASP A 562 -51.31 -11.33 -16.42
CA ASP A 562 -51.05 -12.12 -17.62
C ASP A 562 -49.60 -12.57 -17.63
N ASP A 563 -49.43 -13.88 -17.58
CA ASP A 563 -48.16 -14.57 -17.66
C ASP A 563 -47.63 -14.58 -19.09
N GLY A 564 -46.39 -14.16 -19.27
CA GLY A 564 -45.61 -14.58 -20.44
C GLY A 564 -45.10 -13.45 -21.34
N HIS A 565 -43.85 -13.14 -21.21
CA HIS A 565 -42.84 -13.13 -22.23
C HIS A 565 -41.60 -12.30 -21.77
N ASP A 566 -40.47 -12.98 -21.62
CA ASP A 566 -39.15 -12.39 -21.49
C ASP A 566 -38.76 -11.72 -22.81
N GLU A 567 -38.69 -10.39 -22.80
CA GLU A 567 -37.85 -9.63 -23.70
C GLU A 567 -37.08 -8.58 -22.91
N ALA A 568 -35.76 -8.73 -22.95
CA ALA A 568 -34.80 -7.80 -22.36
C ALA A 568 -34.99 -6.42 -23.02
N ILE A 569 -35.50 -5.46 -22.24
CA ILE A 569 -35.49 -4.05 -22.65
C ILE A 569 -34.11 -3.49 -22.33
N ALA A 570 -33.38 -3.18 -23.42
CA ALA A 570 -32.11 -2.48 -23.40
C ALA A 570 -32.21 -1.20 -22.56
N SER A 571 -31.21 -1.01 -21.69
CA SER A 571 -30.99 0.20 -20.91
C SER A 571 -30.85 1.40 -21.87
N THR A 572 -31.91 2.12 -22.10
CA THR A 572 -31.82 3.48 -22.62
C THR A 572 -31.40 4.38 -21.50
N SER A 573 -30.17 4.90 -21.57
CA SER A 573 -29.74 6.05 -20.80
C SER A 573 -30.73 7.18 -20.98
N ILE A 574 -31.53 7.44 -19.95
CA ILE A 574 -32.31 8.66 -19.90
C ILE A 574 -31.33 9.78 -19.62
N ASP A 575 -31.01 10.49 -20.72
CA ASP A 575 -30.33 11.78 -20.67
C ASP A 575 -31.02 12.64 -19.61
N SER A 576 -30.24 13.26 -18.69
CA SER A 576 -30.74 14.11 -17.62
C SER A 576 -31.30 15.43 -18.19
N GLY A 577 -32.27 15.30 -19.08
CA GLY A 577 -33.11 16.39 -19.53
C GLY A 577 -34.07 16.75 -18.41
N LEU A 578 -33.82 17.86 -17.74
CA LEU A 578 -34.78 18.59 -16.92
C LEU A 578 -36.19 18.44 -17.46
N VAL A 579 -37.03 17.71 -16.74
CA VAL A 579 -38.47 17.68 -17.03
C VAL A 579 -38.96 19.08 -16.71
N SER A 580 -39.16 19.86 -17.76
CA SER A 580 -39.81 21.18 -17.71
C SER A 580 -41.19 21.05 -17.09
N GLU A 581 -41.48 21.92 -16.14
CA GLU A 581 -42.80 22.15 -15.59
C GLU A 581 -43.80 22.57 -16.68
N ALA A 582 -44.58 21.63 -17.14
CA ALA A 582 -45.86 21.95 -17.79
C ALA A 582 -46.76 20.74 -17.58
N ASP A 583 -47.45 20.66 -16.47
CA ASP A 583 -48.90 20.48 -16.36
C ASP A 583 -49.33 20.20 -14.90
N GLY A 584 -50.21 21.03 -14.44
CA GLY A 584 -51.46 20.71 -13.75
C GLY A 584 -51.36 20.11 -12.33
N GLY A 585 -51.35 20.91 -11.40
CA GLY A 585 -51.80 20.98 -10.00
C GLY A 585 -52.65 19.91 -9.34
N SER A 586 -52.85 18.69 -9.86
CA SER A 586 -53.76 17.71 -9.24
C SER A 586 -53.03 16.45 -8.66
N ASP A 587 -51.82 16.14 -9.08
CA ASP A 587 -51.15 14.85 -8.68
C ASP A 587 -50.31 14.87 -7.40
N ILE A 588 -50.27 16.00 -6.75
CA ILE A 588 -49.39 16.23 -5.61
C ILE A 588 -49.95 15.61 -4.31
N ALA A 589 -51.22 15.25 -4.28
CA ALA A 589 -51.87 14.67 -3.10
C ALA A 589 -51.52 13.20 -2.84
N THR A 590 -51.02 12.48 -3.87
CA THR A 590 -50.76 11.02 -3.82
C THR A 590 -49.39 10.60 -3.33
N PHE A 591 -48.56 11.51 -2.91
CA PHE A 591 -47.19 11.29 -2.58
C PHE A 591 -46.87 10.35 -1.39
N ALA A 592 -47.79 10.21 -0.51
CA ALA A 592 -47.66 9.34 0.67
C ALA A 592 -48.58 8.11 0.60
N ASP A 593 -49.15 7.81 -0.57
CA ASP A 593 -50.08 6.69 -0.69
C ASP A 593 -49.34 5.36 -0.46
N PRO A 594 -49.68 4.63 0.59
CA PRO A 594 -49.12 3.32 0.85
C PRO A 594 -49.30 2.34 -0.30
N GLN A 595 -50.36 2.51 -1.14
CA GLN A 595 -50.62 1.68 -2.30
C GLN A 595 -49.55 1.90 -3.39
N VAL A 596 -49.17 3.14 -3.66
CA VAL A 596 -48.09 3.46 -4.63
C VAL A 596 -46.77 2.80 -4.20
N LYS A 597 -46.41 2.91 -2.92
CA LYS A 597 -45.20 2.25 -2.39
C LYS A 597 -45.25 0.72 -2.50
N ALA A 598 -46.44 0.14 -2.23
CA ALA A 598 -46.62 -1.30 -2.37
C ALA A 598 -46.48 -1.79 -3.81
N ILE A 599 -47.05 -1.05 -4.76
CA ILE A 599 -46.94 -1.35 -6.22
C ILE A 599 -45.45 -1.23 -6.63
N VAL A 600 -44.80 -0.13 -6.35
CA VAL A 600 -43.39 0.07 -6.71
C VAL A 600 -42.50 -1.02 -6.09
N LYS A 601 -42.78 -1.43 -4.86
CA LYS A 601 -42.06 -2.53 -4.19
C LYS A 601 -42.30 -3.87 -4.89
N GLN A 602 -43.49 -4.12 -5.42
CA GLN A 602 -43.80 -5.33 -6.17
C GLN A 602 -43.01 -5.41 -7.50
N TYR A 603 -42.80 -4.26 -8.14
CA TYR A 603 -42.10 -4.15 -9.42
C TYR A 603 -40.68 -3.58 -9.29
N ARG A 604 -40.07 -3.68 -8.10
CA ARG A 604 -38.76 -3.08 -7.83
C ARG A 604 -37.66 -3.48 -8.81
N ASP A 605 -37.73 -4.73 -9.33
CA ASP A 605 -36.73 -5.26 -10.25
C ASP A 605 -36.99 -4.84 -11.72
N ARG A 606 -38.09 -4.18 -12.00
CA ARG A 606 -38.47 -3.72 -13.36
C ARG A 606 -38.12 -2.26 -13.59
N VAL A 607 -38.06 -1.45 -12.56
CA VAL A 607 -37.75 -0.02 -12.65
C VAL A 607 -36.67 0.34 -11.62
N PRO A 608 -35.48 0.81 -12.06
CA PRO A 608 -34.40 1.22 -11.16
C PRO A 608 -34.80 2.47 -10.35
N HIS A 609 -33.97 2.81 -9.34
CA HIS A 609 -34.13 4.07 -8.60
C HIS A 609 -33.98 5.26 -9.55
N ALA A 610 -34.91 6.20 -9.46
CA ALA A 610 -35.01 7.37 -10.32
C ALA A 610 -34.54 8.65 -9.64
N VAL A 611 -34.67 8.73 -8.31
CA VAL A 611 -34.34 9.93 -7.53
C VAL A 611 -33.59 9.54 -6.27
N PHE A 612 -32.38 9.99 -6.13
CA PHE A 612 -31.57 9.87 -4.91
C PHE A 612 -31.69 11.15 -4.06
N LEU A 613 -31.22 11.06 -2.82
CA LEU A 613 -31.24 12.19 -1.89
C LEU A 613 -30.51 13.41 -2.45
N ILE A 614 -29.39 13.20 -3.14
CA ILE A 614 -28.58 14.25 -3.77
C ILE A 614 -29.40 14.94 -4.87
N ASP A 615 -30.09 14.18 -5.73
CA ASP A 615 -30.93 14.73 -6.80
C ASP A 615 -32.04 15.62 -6.23
N MET A 616 -32.69 15.15 -5.15
CA MET A 616 -33.72 15.94 -4.47
C MET A 616 -33.13 17.25 -3.90
N MET A 617 -31.95 17.20 -3.30
CA MET A 617 -31.28 18.36 -2.72
C MET A 617 -30.87 19.41 -3.76
N MET A 618 -30.57 18.99 -4.97
CA MET A 618 -30.13 19.85 -6.08
C MET A 618 -31.30 20.46 -6.87
N ARG A 619 -32.56 20.16 -6.55
CA ARG A 619 -33.72 20.69 -7.27
C ARG A 619 -33.93 22.17 -7.02
N ASP A 620 -34.31 22.91 -8.08
CA ASP A 620 -34.60 24.34 -7.98
C ASP A 620 -35.85 24.60 -7.14
N ASP A 621 -36.81 23.65 -7.13
CA ASP A 621 -38.04 23.73 -6.34
C ASP A 621 -37.90 23.21 -4.90
N LEU A 622 -36.69 22.90 -4.44
CA LEU A 622 -36.42 22.41 -3.08
C LEU A 622 -37.09 23.27 -1.99
N PRO A 623 -37.05 24.65 -2.01
CA PRO A 623 -37.75 25.43 -1.01
C PRO A 623 -39.26 25.19 -0.97
N SER A 624 -39.88 25.03 -2.12
CA SER A 624 -41.30 24.73 -2.25
C SER A 624 -41.66 23.34 -1.76
N LEU A 625 -40.77 22.38 -2.03
CA LEU A 625 -40.90 21.00 -1.57
C LEU A 625 -40.83 20.90 -0.07
N LEU A 626 -39.88 21.58 0.57
CA LEU A 626 -39.71 21.63 2.02
C LEU A 626 -40.93 22.33 2.70
N SER A 627 -41.46 23.41 2.12
CA SER A 627 -42.63 24.12 2.68
C SER A 627 -43.91 23.28 2.61
N ARG A 628 -44.11 22.51 1.54
CA ARG A 628 -45.33 21.70 1.36
C ARG A 628 -45.36 20.43 2.20
N ARG A 629 -44.20 19.83 2.43
CA ARG A 629 -44.06 18.51 3.13
C ARG A 629 -43.41 18.56 4.46
N GLY A 630 -42.73 19.68 4.76
CA GLY A 630 -41.58 19.70 5.60
C GLY A 630 -41.75 19.31 7.03
N GLY A 631 -42.63 19.86 7.74
CA GLY A 631 -42.54 19.72 9.18
C GLY A 631 -41.12 20.06 9.70
N PHE A 632 -40.30 20.81 8.94
CA PHE A 632 -39.07 21.41 9.37
C PHE A 632 -39.33 22.83 9.88
N ASP A 633 -38.61 23.27 10.91
CA ASP A 633 -38.60 24.66 11.31
C ASP A 633 -37.90 25.51 10.24
N GLU A 634 -38.12 26.84 10.28
CA GLU A 634 -37.53 27.78 9.29
C GLU A 634 -36.01 27.72 9.27
N THR A 635 -35.37 27.51 10.43
CA THR A 635 -33.92 27.44 10.54
C THR A 635 -33.36 26.20 9.87
N THR A 636 -33.98 25.06 10.12
CA THR A 636 -33.63 23.77 9.50
C THR A 636 -33.85 23.81 7.99
N SER A 637 -35.02 24.33 7.54
CA SER A 637 -35.30 24.51 6.11
C SER A 637 -34.26 25.37 5.40
N ARG A 638 -33.87 26.49 6.01
CA ARG A 638 -32.81 27.36 5.47
C ARG A 638 -31.46 26.65 5.33
N ARG A 639 -31.08 25.85 6.33
CA ARG A 639 -29.84 25.05 6.29
C ARG A 639 -29.86 23.97 5.20
N ILE A 640 -31.00 23.32 5.00
CA ILE A 640 -31.18 22.34 3.92
C ILE A 640 -31.05 23.02 2.56
N ILE A 641 -31.71 24.16 2.35
CA ILE A 641 -31.58 24.95 1.11
C ILE A 641 -30.14 25.36 0.85
N GLN A 642 -29.46 25.89 1.88
CA GLN A 642 -28.05 26.26 1.77
C GLN A 642 -27.16 25.08 1.39
N ALA A 643 -27.42 23.89 1.92
CA ALA A 643 -26.68 22.67 1.53
C ALA A 643 -26.95 22.30 0.07
N GLY A 644 -28.19 22.41 -0.40
CA GLY A 644 -28.53 22.23 -1.80
C GLY A 644 -27.80 23.19 -2.72
N GLU A 645 -27.73 24.48 -2.37
CA GLU A 645 -27.00 25.50 -3.13
C GLU A 645 -25.50 25.21 -3.18
N VAL A 646 -24.91 24.65 -2.12
CA VAL A 646 -23.51 24.23 -2.10
C VAL A 646 -23.28 23.09 -3.08
N LEU A 647 -24.15 22.08 -3.08
CA LEU A 647 -24.09 20.95 -4.02
C LEU A 647 -24.24 21.44 -5.47
N GLN A 648 -25.23 22.28 -5.77
CA GLN A 648 -25.45 22.84 -7.12
C GLN A 648 -24.22 23.59 -7.64
N ARG A 649 -23.59 24.43 -6.80
CA ARG A 649 -22.40 25.20 -7.17
C ARG A 649 -21.22 24.31 -7.54
N VAL A 650 -20.99 23.21 -6.81
CA VAL A 650 -19.89 22.30 -7.11
C VAL A 650 -20.25 21.42 -8.30
N HIS A 651 -21.48 20.93 -8.37
CA HIS A 651 -21.95 20.12 -9.50
C HIS A 651 -21.83 20.87 -10.84
N ALA A 652 -22.10 22.15 -10.86
CA ALA A 652 -21.99 22.98 -12.07
C ALA A 652 -20.58 23.03 -12.69
N VAL A 653 -19.54 22.74 -11.89
CA VAL A 653 -18.14 22.77 -12.33
C VAL A 653 -17.48 21.38 -12.39
N THR A 654 -18.23 20.29 -12.21
CA THR A 654 -17.67 18.93 -12.22
C THR A 654 -16.95 18.55 -13.52
N ASN A 655 -17.30 19.17 -14.64
CA ASN A 655 -16.65 19.00 -15.93
C ASN A 655 -15.45 19.93 -16.18
N HIS A 656 -15.09 20.79 -15.21
CA HIS A 656 -13.92 21.63 -15.27
C HIS A 656 -12.65 20.86 -14.86
N PRO A 657 -11.46 21.44 -15.07
CA PRO A 657 -10.21 20.84 -14.54
C PRO A 657 -10.31 20.54 -13.04
N LEU A 658 -9.87 19.37 -12.62
CA LEU A 658 -10.08 18.87 -11.25
C LEU A 658 -9.63 19.86 -10.16
N LYS A 659 -8.54 20.61 -10.38
CA LYS A 659 -8.09 21.62 -9.43
C LYS A 659 -9.11 22.75 -9.25
N GLU A 660 -9.81 23.14 -10.31
CA GLU A 660 -10.86 24.15 -10.24
C GLU A 660 -12.08 23.62 -9.48
N VAL A 661 -12.40 22.34 -9.67
CA VAL A 661 -13.49 21.67 -8.92
C VAL A 661 -13.18 21.67 -7.42
N ILE A 662 -11.95 21.29 -7.05
CA ILE A 662 -11.52 21.28 -5.65
C ILE A 662 -11.57 22.69 -5.06
N ASP A 663 -11.05 23.69 -5.78
CA ASP A 663 -11.09 25.09 -5.35
C ASP A 663 -12.55 25.59 -5.19
N ALA A 664 -13.45 25.21 -6.09
CA ALA A 664 -14.86 25.55 -5.98
C ALA A 664 -15.51 24.91 -4.75
N ALA A 665 -15.19 23.63 -4.46
CA ALA A 665 -15.67 22.93 -3.29
C ALA A 665 -15.15 23.53 -1.98
N VAL A 666 -13.85 23.89 -1.91
CA VAL A 666 -13.24 24.57 -0.76
C VAL A 666 -13.96 25.91 -0.48
N ARG A 667 -14.22 26.70 -1.53
CA ARG A 667 -14.94 27.98 -1.40
C ARG A 667 -16.42 27.80 -1.05
N ALA A 668 -17.08 26.79 -1.63
CA ALA A 668 -18.49 26.53 -1.36
C ALA A 668 -18.73 26.16 0.12
N LEU A 669 -17.78 25.46 0.75
CA LEU A 669 -17.79 25.17 2.17
C LEU A 669 -17.09 26.23 3.04
N ASN A 670 -16.49 27.30 2.47
CA ASN A 670 -15.66 28.30 3.16
C ASN A 670 -14.52 27.67 4.00
N LEU A 671 -14.02 26.51 3.61
CA LEU A 671 -12.98 25.82 4.37
C LEU A 671 -11.67 26.60 4.43
N ASP A 672 -11.39 27.40 3.43
CA ASP A 672 -10.23 28.30 3.37
C ASP A 672 -10.25 29.38 4.46
N ILE A 673 -11.45 29.80 4.91
CA ILE A 673 -11.66 30.74 6.01
C ILE A 673 -11.71 29.99 7.33
N ASP A 674 -12.47 28.90 7.39
CA ASP A 674 -12.71 28.12 8.61
C ASP A 674 -11.39 27.55 9.19
N THR A 675 -10.47 27.10 8.35
CA THR A 675 -9.15 26.61 8.77
C THR A 675 -8.30 27.72 9.42
N ILE A 676 -8.34 28.95 8.88
CA ILE A 676 -7.64 30.10 9.45
C ILE A 676 -8.25 30.49 10.80
N VAL A 677 -9.59 30.55 10.88
CA VAL A 677 -10.29 30.89 12.11
C VAL A 677 -10.03 29.81 13.17
N ALA A 678 -10.09 28.54 12.79
CA ALA A 678 -9.79 27.44 13.71
C ALA A 678 -8.38 27.53 14.29
N GLN A 679 -7.38 27.88 13.48
CA GLN A 679 -6.01 28.09 13.95
C GLN A 679 -5.90 29.29 14.88
N ALA A 680 -6.60 30.38 14.58
CA ALA A 680 -6.63 31.57 15.43
C ALA A 680 -7.26 31.27 16.80
N VAL A 681 -8.32 30.50 16.85
CA VAL A 681 -9.00 30.11 18.08
C VAL A 681 -8.14 29.13 18.90
N LYS A 682 -7.44 28.18 18.25
CA LYS A 682 -6.54 27.23 18.93
C LYS A 682 -5.35 27.94 19.59
N ASN A 683 -4.78 28.95 18.94
CA ASN A 683 -3.57 29.65 19.39
C ASN A 683 -3.75 31.18 19.41
N PRO A 684 -4.55 31.74 20.36
CA PRO A 684 -4.89 33.16 20.36
C PRO A 684 -3.71 34.11 20.55
N SER A 685 -2.59 33.60 21.07
CA SER A 685 -1.37 34.38 21.37
C SER A 685 -0.35 34.39 20.22
N GLN A 686 -0.57 33.65 19.15
CA GLN A 686 0.33 33.59 18.01
C GLN A 686 -0.33 34.14 16.74
N PRO A 687 0.40 34.86 15.88
CA PRO A 687 -0.13 35.26 14.59
C PRO A 687 -0.39 34.02 13.73
N VAL A 688 -1.58 33.97 13.13
CA VAL A 688 -1.96 32.89 12.22
C VAL A 688 -1.18 33.04 10.91
N ASN A 689 -0.58 31.91 10.47
CA ASN A 689 -0.01 31.83 9.13
C ASN A 689 -1.08 31.23 8.17
N PRO A 690 -1.68 32.03 7.25
CA PRO A 690 -2.74 31.54 6.38
C PRO A 690 -2.32 30.42 5.45
N THR A 691 -1.06 30.43 5.01
CA THR A 691 -0.51 29.38 4.13
C THR A 691 -0.43 28.03 4.86
N GLN A 692 0.02 28.07 6.10
CA GLN A 692 0.10 26.86 6.93
C GLN A 692 -1.29 26.33 7.30
N ALA A 693 -2.23 27.21 7.62
CA ALA A 693 -3.62 26.84 7.92
C ALA A 693 -4.31 26.13 6.74
N ARG A 694 -4.03 26.55 5.51
CA ARG A 694 -4.61 25.99 4.28
C ARG A 694 -3.81 24.80 3.71
N SER A 695 -2.64 24.49 4.26
CA SER A 695 -1.75 23.44 3.74
C SER A 695 -2.46 22.09 3.51
N PRO A 696 -3.36 21.59 4.38
CA PRO A 696 -4.06 20.33 4.14
C PRO A 696 -4.96 20.36 2.89
N LEU A 697 -5.67 21.47 2.67
CA LEU A 697 -6.52 21.62 1.49
C LEU A 697 -5.69 21.72 0.20
N GLN A 698 -4.54 22.41 0.25
CA GLN A 698 -3.59 22.49 -0.86
C GLN A 698 -2.97 21.12 -1.16
N SER A 699 -2.75 20.29 -0.14
CA SER A 699 -2.24 18.93 -0.31
C SER A 699 -3.24 18.04 -1.06
N VAL A 700 -4.55 18.19 -0.83
CA VAL A 700 -5.59 17.50 -1.63
C VAL A 700 -5.54 17.95 -3.09
N ALA A 701 -5.38 19.24 -3.35
CA ALA A 701 -5.23 19.75 -4.72
C ALA A 701 -3.95 19.24 -5.41
N ALA A 702 -2.86 19.01 -4.65
CA ALA A 702 -1.63 18.43 -5.16
C ALA A 702 -1.78 16.94 -5.52
N LEU A 703 -2.70 16.20 -4.87
CA LEU A 703 -3.01 14.81 -5.24
C LEU A 703 -3.53 14.69 -6.69
N VAL A 704 -4.14 15.74 -7.22
CA VAL A 704 -4.59 15.78 -8.63
C VAL A 704 -3.41 15.63 -9.59
N ASP A 705 -2.26 16.21 -9.29
CA ASP A 705 -1.08 16.08 -10.14
C ASP A 705 -0.58 14.63 -10.18
N THR A 706 -0.58 13.96 -9.01
CA THR A 706 -0.21 12.56 -8.92
C THR A 706 -1.20 11.68 -9.69
N TYR A 707 -2.51 11.88 -9.45
CA TYR A 707 -3.56 11.15 -10.16
C TYR A 707 -3.47 11.34 -11.67
N THR A 708 -3.29 12.59 -12.14
CA THR A 708 -3.22 12.90 -13.58
C THR A 708 -2.01 12.24 -14.25
N GLN A 709 -0.89 12.08 -13.52
CA GLN A 709 0.30 11.39 -14.03
C GLN A 709 0.09 9.86 -14.16
N GLU A 710 -0.89 9.31 -13.47
CA GLU A 710 -1.20 7.87 -13.45
C GLU A 710 -2.33 7.48 -14.41
N ILE A 711 -3.01 8.45 -15.03
CA ILE A 711 -4.07 8.16 -16.01
C ILE A 711 -3.44 7.78 -17.36
N VAL A 712 -4.06 6.81 -18.03
CA VAL A 712 -3.68 6.39 -19.38
C VAL A 712 -3.70 7.57 -20.33
N GLU A 713 -2.68 7.69 -21.17
CA GLU A 713 -2.58 8.74 -22.18
C GLU A 713 -3.82 8.73 -23.10
N GLY A 714 -4.48 9.88 -23.21
CA GLY A 714 -5.72 10.03 -23.99
C GLY A 714 -7.03 9.88 -23.20
N VAL A 715 -6.98 9.52 -21.90
CA VAL A 715 -8.15 9.51 -21.02
C VAL A 715 -8.22 10.83 -20.26
N ASN A 716 -9.38 11.51 -20.34
CA ASN A 716 -9.56 12.74 -19.55
C ASN A 716 -9.78 12.41 -18.07
N PRO A 717 -9.07 13.09 -17.16
CA PRO A 717 -9.29 12.94 -15.72
C PRO A 717 -10.71 13.40 -15.34
N THR A 718 -11.48 12.52 -14.70
CA THR A 718 -12.82 12.82 -14.21
C THR A 718 -12.85 12.92 -12.70
N LEU A 719 -13.81 13.68 -12.15
CA LEU A 719 -13.99 13.79 -10.71
C LEU A 719 -14.27 12.41 -10.07
N ARG A 720 -15.14 11.59 -10.70
CA ARG A 720 -15.46 10.24 -10.22
C ARG A 720 -14.22 9.34 -10.19
N GLY A 721 -13.39 9.36 -11.24
CA GLY A 721 -12.14 8.60 -11.26
C GLY A 721 -11.15 9.06 -10.19
N PHE A 722 -11.02 10.36 -9.99
CA PHE A 722 -10.19 10.93 -8.94
C PHE A 722 -10.66 10.51 -7.53
N MET A 723 -11.97 10.55 -7.27
CA MET A 723 -12.51 10.14 -5.96
C MET A 723 -12.31 8.64 -5.71
N SER A 724 -12.53 7.79 -6.70
CA SER A 724 -12.23 6.36 -6.60
C SER A 724 -10.74 6.09 -6.32
N TRP A 725 -9.84 6.87 -6.92
CA TRP A 725 -8.41 6.80 -6.67
C TRP A 725 -8.06 7.28 -5.25
N VAL A 726 -8.69 8.35 -4.76
CA VAL A 726 -8.53 8.84 -3.36
C VAL A 726 -9.00 7.78 -2.36
N ASP A 727 -10.10 7.10 -2.62
CA ASP A 727 -10.56 5.98 -1.79
C ASP A 727 -9.52 4.85 -1.73
N SER A 728 -8.88 4.58 -2.86
CA SER A 728 -7.80 3.60 -2.93
C SER A 728 -6.57 4.03 -2.12
N LEU A 729 -6.23 5.33 -2.12
CA LEU A 729 -5.18 5.88 -1.23
C LEU A 729 -5.50 5.63 0.25
N GLY A 730 -6.75 5.80 0.66
CA GLY A 730 -7.19 5.55 2.03
C GLY A 730 -7.08 4.08 2.45
N GLN A 731 -7.00 3.15 1.49
CA GLN A 731 -6.86 1.71 1.74
C GLN A 731 -5.41 1.24 1.88
N ILE A 732 -4.44 2.08 1.52
CA ILE A 732 -3.01 1.75 1.61
C ILE A 732 -2.62 1.64 3.08
N GLU A 733 -2.33 0.43 3.54
CA GLU A 733 -1.96 0.18 4.94
C GLU A 733 -0.58 0.75 5.27
N GLU A 734 0.37 0.67 4.35
CA GLU A 734 1.75 1.12 4.54
C GLU A 734 2.16 2.15 3.48
N ASP A 735 1.98 3.40 3.84
CA ASP A 735 2.28 4.55 3.01
C ASP A 735 3.77 4.88 3.06
N THR A 736 4.40 4.97 1.90
CA THR A 736 5.81 5.33 1.73
C THR A 736 6.00 6.79 1.32
N ALA A 737 4.99 7.62 1.55
CA ALA A 737 5.12 9.05 1.28
C ALA A 737 6.39 9.61 1.93
N ALA A 738 7.13 10.41 1.17
CA ALA A 738 8.31 11.08 1.70
C ALA A 738 7.88 12.01 2.85
N VAL A 739 8.72 12.10 3.88
CA VAL A 739 8.51 13.08 4.96
C VAL A 739 8.59 14.48 4.34
N PRO A 740 7.54 15.28 4.40
CA PRO A 740 7.58 16.66 3.90
C PRO A 740 8.60 17.49 4.67
N ASP A 741 9.27 18.43 4.00
CA ASP A 741 10.15 19.43 4.64
C ASP A 741 9.32 20.56 5.32
N THR A 742 8.28 20.18 6.04
CA THR A 742 7.43 21.13 6.76
C THR A 742 7.91 21.26 8.20
N PRO A 743 8.24 22.46 8.69
CA PRO A 743 8.68 22.63 10.07
C PRO A 743 7.60 22.22 11.04
N ALA A 744 7.92 21.31 11.95
CA ALA A 744 7.04 20.89 13.04
C ALA A 744 7.85 20.52 14.28
N ASP A 745 7.26 20.68 15.47
CA ASP A 745 7.89 20.33 16.73
C ASP A 745 7.99 18.81 16.89
N VAL A 746 6.99 18.07 16.40
CA VAL A 746 6.88 16.60 16.54
C VAL A 746 6.44 15.97 15.23
N VAL A 747 7.15 14.93 14.81
CA VAL A 747 6.78 14.13 13.65
C VAL A 747 6.16 12.81 14.11
N LEU A 748 5.01 12.47 13.57
CA LEU A 748 4.34 11.19 13.80
C LEU A 748 4.40 10.36 12.53
N MET A 749 4.88 9.13 12.65
CA MET A 749 4.99 8.22 11.49
C MET A 749 5.04 6.76 11.91
N THR A 750 4.95 5.87 10.92
CA THR A 750 5.19 4.45 11.18
C THR A 750 6.68 4.14 11.27
N ILE A 751 7.03 3.04 11.94
CA ILE A 751 8.42 2.55 11.99
C ILE A 751 9.00 2.32 10.59
N HIS A 752 8.17 1.94 9.61
CA HIS A 752 8.60 1.74 8.22
C HIS A 752 9.00 3.06 7.55
N GLN A 753 8.22 4.12 7.77
CA GLN A 753 8.54 5.46 7.26
C GLN A 753 9.75 6.08 7.96
N ALA A 754 10.01 5.69 9.21
CA ALA A 754 11.12 6.16 10.03
C ALA A 754 12.48 5.56 9.62
N LYS A 755 12.49 4.49 8.82
CA LYS A 755 13.73 3.83 8.44
C LYS A 755 14.68 4.78 7.70
N GLY A 756 15.94 4.79 8.14
CA GLY A 756 16.96 5.69 7.59
C GLY A 756 16.95 7.11 8.16
N LEU A 757 15.94 7.46 8.97
CA LEU A 757 15.84 8.77 9.62
C LEU A 757 16.43 8.74 11.04
N GLU A 758 16.63 9.92 11.64
CA GLU A 758 17.17 10.06 12.99
C GLU A 758 16.59 11.30 13.69
N TRP A 759 16.39 11.20 15.00
CA TRP A 759 15.88 12.26 15.86
C TRP A 759 16.59 12.24 17.21
N ASP A 760 16.60 13.37 17.90
CA ASP A 760 17.20 13.49 19.22
C ASP A 760 16.36 12.80 20.30
N ALA A 761 15.05 12.78 20.13
CA ALA A 761 14.14 12.11 21.04
C ALA A 761 13.06 11.32 20.26
N VAL A 762 12.84 10.07 20.69
CA VAL A 762 11.91 9.16 20.04
C VAL A 762 10.98 8.52 21.08
N ALA A 763 9.68 8.57 20.83
CA ALA A 763 8.68 7.81 21.57
C ALA A 763 8.15 6.67 20.67
N VAL A 764 8.26 5.43 21.10
CA VAL A 764 7.63 4.27 20.46
C VAL A 764 6.38 3.94 21.26
N VAL A 765 5.22 4.03 20.61
CA VAL A 765 3.91 3.98 21.30
C VAL A 765 3.09 2.75 20.93
N SER A 766 2.03 2.52 21.70
CA SER A 766 1.11 1.38 21.50
C SER A 766 1.81 0.02 21.55
N MET A 767 2.78 -0.14 22.43
CA MET A 767 3.57 -1.35 22.64
C MET A 767 2.75 -2.38 23.44
N GLN A 768 1.72 -2.94 22.82
CA GLN A 768 0.84 -3.95 23.42
C GLN A 768 0.70 -5.16 22.52
N SER A 769 0.50 -6.34 23.11
CA SER A 769 0.30 -7.59 22.38
C SER A 769 -0.85 -7.50 21.37
N GLY A 770 -0.63 -7.95 20.15
CA GLY A 770 -1.58 -7.87 19.06
C GLY A 770 -1.52 -6.58 18.23
N VAL A 771 -0.89 -5.53 18.75
CA VAL A 771 -0.66 -4.27 18.04
C VAL A 771 0.83 -4.12 17.71
N PHE A 772 1.70 -4.15 18.72
CA PHE A 772 3.14 -4.10 18.57
C PHE A 772 3.82 -4.93 19.70
N PRO A 773 4.23 -6.19 19.43
CA PRO A 773 4.18 -6.90 18.15
C PRO A 773 2.77 -7.21 17.69
N SER A 774 2.55 -7.19 16.37
CA SER A 774 1.29 -7.61 15.76
C SER A 774 1.20 -9.12 15.69
N ASN A 775 -0.02 -9.67 15.79
CA ASN A 775 -0.26 -11.11 15.59
C ASN A 775 -0.17 -11.54 14.10
N GLN A 776 -0.09 -10.57 13.21
CA GLN A 776 0.10 -10.78 11.78
C GLN A 776 1.59 -10.82 11.44
N GLY A 777 2.32 -11.71 12.06
CA GLY A 777 3.66 -12.04 11.61
C GLY A 777 3.53 -12.73 10.25
N GLY A 778 3.79 -12.02 9.16
CA GLY A 778 3.92 -12.65 7.85
C GLY A 778 5.09 -13.63 7.93
N LEU A 779 4.80 -14.92 7.91
CA LEU A 779 5.79 -15.93 7.60
C LEU A 779 6.16 -15.74 6.14
N HIS A 780 7.30 -15.09 5.89
CA HIS A 780 7.91 -15.13 4.57
C HIS A 780 8.55 -16.49 4.41
N VAL A 781 8.01 -17.23 3.48
CA VAL A 781 8.60 -18.48 3.05
C VAL A 781 9.35 -18.18 1.77
N GLU A 782 10.65 -18.35 1.83
CA GLU A 782 11.46 -18.50 0.64
C GLU A 782 11.01 -19.76 -0.09
N LEU A 783 10.50 -19.59 -1.32
CA LEU A 783 10.11 -20.71 -2.16
C LEU A 783 11.38 -21.43 -2.59
N ASP A 784 11.70 -22.52 -1.90
CA ASP A 784 12.76 -23.41 -2.34
C ASP A 784 12.30 -24.16 -3.59
N ALA A 785 12.91 -23.84 -4.72
CA ALA A 785 12.60 -24.47 -5.99
C ALA A 785 12.87 -25.99 -5.99
N GLU A 786 13.76 -26.47 -5.14
CA GLU A 786 14.13 -27.89 -5.03
C GLU A 786 13.18 -28.63 -4.08
N HIS A 787 12.55 -27.92 -3.14
CA HIS A 787 11.68 -28.51 -2.12
C HIS A 787 10.38 -27.70 -1.95
N PRO A 788 9.48 -27.73 -2.95
CA PRO A 788 8.22 -26.97 -2.90
C PRO A 788 7.30 -27.36 -1.74
N LEU A 789 7.54 -28.52 -1.12
CA LEU A 789 6.80 -28.98 0.07
C LEU A 789 7.25 -28.31 1.36
N SER A 790 8.35 -27.58 1.37
CA SER A 790 8.76 -26.78 2.55
C SER A 790 7.78 -25.65 2.86
N LEU A 791 6.89 -25.31 1.93
CA LEU A 791 5.73 -24.44 2.11
C LEU A 791 4.72 -24.92 3.18
N ILE A 792 4.79 -26.17 3.60
CA ILE A 792 3.89 -26.75 4.62
C ILE A 792 4.08 -26.08 6.00
N HIS A 793 5.20 -25.46 6.24
CA HIS A 793 5.49 -24.78 7.52
C HIS A 793 4.98 -23.33 7.58
N ILE A 794 4.27 -22.89 6.56
CA ILE A 794 3.56 -21.63 6.49
C ILE A 794 2.16 -21.82 7.03
#